data_4c99be83cf8e76fccff0cd755b45202a
#
_entry.id   4c99be83cf8e76fccff0cd755b45202a
#
_cell.length_a   1.000
_cell.length_b   1.000
_cell.length_c   1.000
_cell.angle_alpha   90.00
_cell.angle_beta   90.00
_cell.angle_gamma   90.00
#
_symmetry.space_group_name_H-M   'P 1'
#
loop_
_entity.id
_entity.type
_entity.pdbx_description
1 polymer ?
#
loop_
_entity_poly.entity_id
_entity_poly.type
_entity_poly.pdbx_seq_one_letter_code
_entity_poly.pdbx_strand_id
1 'polypeptide(L)'
;DLGRVREKLAVLYNINSLENHVYLLLNALNVKLELVKGSISSSKNDLLKLLQNNDLPGDVREVITSILIDLESRTSEELAKKRYSDLKIDGFYLKEVFFERLASMEELSKSYHNTEVYDLSEQELTGLVRGALRVQDFVFAFELAQNLDKYYSSNNSRILRLYTETCLLITRNQRNHYVSLSKQEKDNVDRLIIQLLADIDDGKDDRYIAVLTNLLKLTYFSDSRLYNLGKLHIDKVREIDSFSAEYLEQSSIGMSTPDIKFELVSDVLDLEKFSFLIFAIENNQMKAKDVNNWIDNGGIIETGDDYINSFLNLYLRALVCSVDDKNEIQLLDKKAQDFLELDSKKFMLINPANILNLCDKFILCNLPLNAVNYLTPLLSDEAWVSPIFECYLNALFLSDKIDLFLNKIKHLEPCDKTELIYLREAQVYDRLDEYELSIKSIRFAIEISPNNPYSWYLLLHTSRKNGGDAQFLKEIVFEIPEVIFSTYDESKITLVNEIATYIDIHIAERVLVDWFVQNPVKVAKPLTQIHANSLINSQKVNSNPLVPNKCGDGITYSDGFETFTRILVRDVEASHPCLLEIESPLGQILENMQEGDCSGDFTMIKRVPPYVAVFRQAVELRSKGNDGTDVFRQFSLPPHEEEFIPYFENILKRYSTKDKERDAVLHTPNIPLTMKGNFTDPTDPVRGAITHLTSITSTKYLKLFNSGEETPNKVIIDVYTAVYFSLMGFSSAVVDSNIEIIVC
;
A
#
# COMPACT_ATOMS: atom_id res chain seq x y z
N ASP A 1 -23.77 19.25 -18.95
CA ASP A 1 -25.12 18.80 -18.53
C ASP A 1 -26.14 19.08 -19.64
N LEU A 2 -26.40 18.07 -20.48
CA LEU A 2 -27.33 18.14 -21.62
C LEU A 2 -28.76 18.45 -21.15
N GLY A 3 -29.14 18.02 -19.96
CA GLY A 3 -30.45 18.32 -19.36
C GLY A 3 -30.63 19.83 -19.09
N ARG A 4 -29.62 20.44 -18.50
CA ARG A 4 -29.61 21.88 -18.16
C ARG A 4 -29.58 22.77 -19.41
N VAL A 5 -28.86 22.32 -20.48
CA VAL A 5 -28.90 23.04 -21.77
C VAL A 5 -30.27 22.95 -22.38
N ARG A 6 -30.95 21.81 -22.30
CA ARG A 6 -32.30 21.60 -22.81
C ARG A 6 -33.34 22.46 -22.08
N GLU A 7 -33.23 22.54 -20.75
CA GLU A 7 -34.08 23.42 -19.93
C GLU A 7 -33.91 24.88 -20.34
N LYS A 8 -32.67 25.36 -20.50
CA LYS A 8 -32.40 26.74 -20.95
C LYS A 8 -32.93 27.00 -22.36
N LEU A 9 -32.73 26.05 -23.28
CA LEU A 9 -33.31 26.18 -24.64
C LEU A 9 -34.83 26.23 -24.58
N ALA A 10 -35.48 25.39 -23.78
CA ALA A 10 -36.94 25.41 -23.61
C ALA A 10 -37.45 26.76 -23.04
N VAL A 11 -36.72 27.35 -22.08
CA VAL A 11 -37.03 28.70 -21.56
C VAL A 11 -36.93 29.75 -22.67
N LEU A 12 -35.88 29.70 -23.49
CA LEU A 12 -35.70 30.64 -24.60
C LEU A 12 -36.77 30.50 -25.67
N TYR A 13 -37.22 29.29 -26.01
CA TYR A 13 -38.35 29.06 -26.96
C TYR A 13 -39.68 29.64 -26.49
N ASN A 14 -39.89 29.78 -25.19
CA ASN A 14 -41.14 30.31 -24.62
C ASN A 14 -41.19 31.85 -24.57
N ILE A 15 -40.20 32.56 -25.07
CA ILE A 15 -40.19 34.01 -25.16
C ILE A 15 -41.06 34.46 -26.35
N ASN A 16 -42.20 35.12 -26.08
CA ASN A 16 -43.23 35.46 -27.04
C ASN A 16 -42.83 36.50 -28.13
N SER A 17 -41.63 37.02 -28.14
CA SER A 17 -41.17 38.07 -29.06
C SER A 17 -39.79 37.85 -29.63
N LEU A 18 -39.39 36.56 -29.83
CA LEU A 18 -38.13 36.27 -30.45
C LEU A 18 -38.09 36.72 -31.92
N GLU A 19 -37.05 37.41 -32.30
CA GLU A 19 -36.77 37.70 -33.72
C GLU A 19 -36.55 36.37 -34.49
N ASN A 20 -36.97 36.34 -35.77
CA ASN A 20 -36.94 35.14 -36.58
C ASN A 20 -35.55 34.52 -36.68
N HIS A 21 -34.49 35.34 -36.75
CA HIS A 21 -33.11 34.84 -36.80
C HIS A 21 -32.67 34.13 -35.50
N VAL A 22 -33.09 34.64 -34.34
CA VAL A 22 -32.81 33.99 -33.04
C VAL A 22 -33.53 32.65 -32.93
N TYR A 23 -34.79 32.59 -33.41
CA TYR A 23 -35.53 31.32 -33.45
C TYR A 23 -34.87 30.28 -34.33
N LEU A 24 -34.36 30.67 -35.50
CA LEU A 24 -33.61 29.76 -36.41
C LEU A 24 -32.31 29.29 -35.78
N LEU A 25 -31.62 30.17 -35.05
CA LEU A 25 -30.38 29.80 -34.31
C LEU A 25 -30.68 28.81 -33.19
N LEU A 26 -31.76 29.02 -32.42
CA LEU A 26 -32.21 28.08 -31.39
C LEU A 26 -32.55 26.71 -31.97
N ASN A 27 -33.21 26.67 -33.17
CA ASN A 27 -33.45 25.41 -33.87
C ASN A 27 -32.13 24.71 -34.25
N ALA A 28 -31.14 25.43 -34.75
CA ALA A 28 -29.84 24.86 -35.08
C ALA A 28 -29.11 24.31 -33.82
N LEU A 29 -29.15 25.03 -32.72
CA LEU A 29 -28.59 24.58 -31.43
C LEU A 29 -29.31 23.36 -30.87
N ASN A 30 -30.64 23.27 -31.04
CA ASN A 30 -31.39 22.08 -30.65
C ASN A 30 -31.03 20.86 -31.49
N VAL A 31 -30.80 21.05 -32.82
CA VAL A 31 -30.26 19.98 -33.67
C VAL A 31 -28.85 19.56 -33.23
N LYS A 32 -28.01 20.52 -32.87
CA LYS A 32 -26.66 20.18 -32.29
C LYS A 32 -26.76 19.36 -31.00
N LEU A 33 -27.75 19.67 -30.15
CA LEU A 33 -28.01 18.89 -28.93
C LEU A 33 -28.46 17.46 -29.21
N GLU A 34 -29.34 17.26 -30.22
CA GLU A 34 -29.77 15.93 -30.63
C GLU A 34 -28.63 15.12 -31.28
N LEU A 35 -27.70 15.79 -31.97
CA LEU A 35 -26.48 15.16 -32.51
C LEU A 35 -25.60 14.58 -31.40
N VAL A 36 -25.46 15.27 -30.29
CA VAL A 36 -24.69 14.77 -29.13
C VAL A 36 -25.32 13.49 -28.55
N LYS A 37 -26.62 13.28 -28.77
CA LYS A 37 -27.35 12.07 -28.36
C LYS A 37 -27.30 10.92 -29.37
N GLY A 38 -26.66 11.10 -30.51
CA GLY A 38 -26.50 10.08 -31.53
C GLY A 38 -27.57 10.04 -32.64
N SER A 39 -28.48 11.04 -32.72
CA SER A 39 -29.54 11.10 -33.75
C SER A 39 -29.01 11.67 -35.09
N ILE A 40 -28.06 11.03 -35.73
CA ILE A 40 -27.29 11.59 -36.84
C ILE A 40 -28.17 11.83 -38.12
N SER A 41 -29.00 10.86 -38.49
CA SER A 41 -29.70 10.90 -39.80
C SER A 41 -30.84 11.92 -39.84
N SER A 42 -31.63 12.03 -38.78
CA SER A 42 -32.71 13.03 -38.67
C SER A 42 -32.16 14.45 -38.62
N SER A 43 -31.12 14.66 -37.85
CA SER A 43 -30.45 15.95 -37.66
C SER A 43 -29.86 16.51 -38.95
N LYS A 44 -29.30 15.67 -39.81
CA LYS A 44 -28.76 16.11 -41.11
C LYS A 44 -29.84 16.67 -42.02
N ASN A 45 -30.99 15.99 -42.12
CA ASN A 45 -32.12 16.47 -42.94
C ASN A 45 -32.71 17.78 -42.43
N ASP A 46 -32.75 17.95 -41.11
CA ASP A 46 -33.29 19.17 -40.52
C ASP A 46 -32.37 20.36 -40.75
N LEU A 47 -31.06 20.19 -40.66
CA LEU A 47 -30.07 21.22 -40.99
C LEU A 47 -30.12 21.62 -42.45
N LEU A 48 -30.25 20.62 -43.38
CA LEU A 48 -30.38 20.88 -44.80
C LEU A 48 -31.67 21.67 -45.14
N LYS A 49 -32.82 21.38 -44.49
CA LYS A 49 -34.03 22.14 -44.62
C LYS A 49 -33.87 23.59 -44.18
N LEU A 50 -33.21 23.80 -43.03
CA LEU A 50 -32.91 25.16 -42.53
C LEU A 50 -32.05 25.94 -43.53
N LEU A 51 -31.03 25.32 -44.14
CA LEU A 51 -30.16 25.98 -45.12
C LEU A 51 -30.86 26.33 -46.46
N GLN A 52 -32.02 25.68 -46.78
CA GLN A 52 -32.82 26.01 -47.96
C GLN A 52 -33.56 27.36 -47.81
N ASN A 53 -33.64 27.92 -46.63
CA ASN A 53 -34.22 29.25 -46.44
C ASN A 53 -33.28 30.33 -46.98
N ASN A 54 -33.75 31.04 -48.05
CA ASN A 54 -32.96 32.06 -48.71
C ASN A 54 -32.81 33.35 -47.89
N ASP A 55 -33.71 33.61 -46.93
CA ASP A 55 -33.72 34.79 -46.06
C ASP A 55 -32.86 34.59 -44.75
N LEU A 56 -32.06 33.52 -44.69
CA LEU A 56 -31.18 33.27 -43.55
C LEU A 56 -30.10 34.34 -43.43
N PRO A 57 -29.97 35.02 -42.27
CA PRO A 57 -28.85 35.90 -41.97
C PRO A 57 -27.53 35.15 -42.08
N GLY A 58 -26.46 35.87 -42.52
CA GLY A 58 -25.17 35.28 -42.80
C GLY A 58 -24.53 34.55 -41.62
N ASP A 59 -24.65 35.11 -40.43
CA ASP A 59 -24.19 34.55 -39.13
C ASP A 59 -24.92 33.24 -38.75
N VAL A 60 -26.26 33.21 -38.92
CA VAL A 60 -27.05 32.03 -38.67
C VAL A 60 -26.75 30.94 -39.70
N ARG A 61 -26.57 31.30 -40.97
CA ARG A 61 -26.14 30.38 -42.04
C ARG A 61 -24.80 29.78 -41.73
N GLU A 62 -23.85 30.57 -41.24
CA GLU A 62 -22.54 30.11 -40.81
C GLU A 62 -22.63 29.03 -39.70
N VAL A 63 -23.39 29.33 -38.62
CA VAL A 63 -23.57 28.39 -37.50
C VAL A 63 -24.23 27.10 -37.95
N ILE A 64 -25.29 27.16 -38.76
CA ILE A 64 -25.98 25.96 -39.28
C ILE A 64 -25.01 25.15 -40.14
N THR A 65 -24.22 25.82 -40.97
CA THR A 65 -23.26 25.13 -41.86
C THR A 65 -22.11 24.50 -41.07
N SER A 66 -21.64 25.17 -40.02
CA SER A 66 -20.60 24.59 -39.14
C SER A 66 -21.11 23.32 -38.44
N ILE A 67 -22.35 23.30 -37.94
CA ILE A 67 -22.96 22.10 -37.34
C ILE A 67 -23.11 20.98 -38.39
N LEU A 68 -23.49 21.31 -39.64
CA LEU A 68 -23.60 20.34 -40.71
C LEU A 68 -22.24 19.72 -41.08
N ILE A 69 -21.18 20.51 -41.12
CA ILE A 69 -19.80 20.06 -41.37
C ILE A 69 -19.33 19.15 -40.21
N ASP A 70 -19.56 19.51 -38.94
CA ASP A 70 -19.25 18.64 -37.79
C ASP A 70 -19.96 17.29 -37.92
N LEU A 71 -21.23 17.29 -38.32
CA LEU A 71 -22.00 16.06 -38.52
C LEU A 71 -21.44 15.23 -39.68
N GLU A 72 -21.16 15.85 -40.82
CA GLU A 72 -20.62 15.16 -42.00
C GLU A 72 -19.21 14.61 -41.74
N SER A 73 -18.39 15.30 -40.96
CA SER A 73 -17.03 14.83 -40.60
C SER A 73 -17.06 13.52 -39.82
N ARG A 74 -18.14 13.26 -39.07
CA ARG A 74 -18.34 11.99 -38.31
C ARG A 74 -18.76 10.80 -39.23
N THR A 75 -19.23 11.07 -40.41
CA THR A 75 -19.72 10.04 -41.34
C THR A 75 -18.83 9.89 -42.56
N SER A 76 -18.30 10.99 -43.10
CA SER A 76 -17.39 11.03 -44.24
C SER A 76 -16.59 12.30 -44.23
N GLU A 77 -15.31 12.20 -43.88
CA GLU A 77 -14.38 13.33 -43.87
C GLU A 77 -14.24 14.00 -45.24
N GLU A 78 -14.24 13.21 -46.33
CA GLU A 78 -14.14 13.71 -47.70
C GLU A 78 -15.34 14.60 -48.07
N LEU A 79 -16.55 14.20 -47.68
CA LEU A 79 -17.75 15.00 -47.92
C LEU A 79 -17.72 16.33 -47.17
N ALA A 80 -17.27 16.28 -45.91
CA ALA A 80 -17.13 17.47 -45.06
C ALA A 80 -16.06 18.44 -45.61
N LYS A 81 -14.89 17.91 -46.04
CA LYS A 81 -13.82 18.73 -46.65
C LYS A 81 -14.30 19.36 -47.96
N LYS A 82 -15.01 18.60 -48.80
CA LYS A 82 -15.60 19.12 -50.06
C LYS A 82 -16.58 20.25 -49.76
N ARG A 83 -17.49 20.05 -48.78
CA ARG A 83 -18.44 21.09 -48.41
C ARG A 83 -17.76 22.34 -47.92
N TYR A 84 -16.72 22.22 -47.09
CA TYR A 84 -15.97 23.33 -46.56
C TYR A 84 -15.26 24.11 -47.70
N SER A 85 -14.63 23.41 -48.67
CA SER A 85 -13.94 24.00 -49.78
C SER A 85 -14.87 24.74 -50.79
N ASP A 86 -16.13 24.28 -50.88
CA ASP A 86 -17.13 24.89 -51.77
C ASP A 86 -17.77 26.14 -51.14
N LEU A 87 -17.49 26.45 -49.86
CA LEU A 87 -18.03 27.62 -49.17
C LEU A 87 -17.27 28.92 -49.56
N LYS A 88 -18.06 29.96 -49.78
CA LYS A 88 -17.53 31.32 -50.00
C LYS A 88 -17.62 32.18 -48.73
N ILE A 89 -17.96 31.56 -47.60
CA ILE A 89 -18.13 32.24 -46.31
C ILE A 89 -16.87 31.98 -45.50
N ASP A 90 -16.28 33.03 -44.98
CA ASP A 90 -15.13 33.00 -44.06
C ASP A 90 -15.63 33.48 -42.69
N GLY A 91 -15.90 32.54 -41.78
CA GLY A 91 -16.46 32.82 -40.48
C GLY A 91 -15.77 32.06 -39.36
N PHE A 92 -15.87 32.55 -38.13
CA PHE A 92 -15.18 32.00 -36.97
C PHE A 92 -15.62 30.60 -36.61
N TYR A 93 -16.94 30.32 -36.71
CA TYR A 93 -17.49 29.00 -36.38
C TYR A 93 -17.15 27.94 -37.44
N LEU A 94 -17.03 28.35 -38.67
CA LEU A 94 -16.61 27.49 -39.76
C LEU A 94 -15.12 27.12 -39.65
N LYS A 95 -14.26 28.10 -39.30
CA LYS A 95 -12.84 27.86 -39.04
C LYS A 95 -12.64 27.01 -37.81
N GLU A 96 -13.39 27.24 -36.70
CA GLU A 96 -13.34 26.41 -35.51
C GLU A 96 -13.56 24.92 -35.86
N VAL A 97 -14.64 24.62 -36.58
CA VAL A 97 -14.99 23.24 -36.95
C VAL A 97 -14.00 22.67 -37.96
N PHE A 98 -13.51 23.47 -38.90
CA PHE A 98 -12.47 23.04 -39.85
C PHE A 98 -11.19 22.63 -39.11
N PHE A 99 -10.71 23.46 -38.21
CA PHE A 99 -9.49 23.16 -37.44
C PHE A 99 -9.74 21.94 -36.52
N GLU A 100 -10.85 21.90 -35.80
CA GLU A 100 -11.16 20.82 -34.88
C GLU A 100 -11.30 19.46 -35.57
N ARG A 101 -11.97 19.41 -36.77
CA ARG A 101 -12.39 18.16 -37.38
C ARG A 101 -11.63 17.73 -38.62
N LEU A 102 -11.18 18.68 -39.44
CA LEU A 102 -10.76 18.39 -40.80
C LEU A 102 -9.30 18.72 -41.09
N ALA A 103 -8.75 19.76 -40.46
CA ALA A 103 -7.42 20.24 -40.76
C ALA A 103 -6.32 19.21 -40.42
N SER A 104 -5.36 19.07 -41.33
CA SER A 104 -4.12 18.34 -41.09
C SER A 104 -3.19 19.13 -40.17
N MET A 105 -2.15 18.48 -39.60
CA MET A 105 -1.15 19.14 -38.78
C MET A 105 -0.47 20.28 -39.52
N GLU A 106 -0.18 20.10 -40.80
CA GLU A 106 0.44 21.12 -41.64
C GLU A 106 -0.47 22.35 -41.81
N GLU A 107 -1.76 22.14 -42.02
CA GLU A 107 -2.76 23.23 -42.14
C GLU A 107 -2.95 23.96 -40.80
N LEU A 108 -2.98 23.26 -39.69
CA LEU A 108 -3.05 23.86 -38.35
C LEU A 108 -1.84 24.72 -38.05
N SER A 109 -0.63 24.21 -38.29
CA SER A 109 0.64 24.92 -38.09
C SER A 109 0.72 26.15 -39.00
N LYS A 110 0.38 26.01 -40.29
CA LYS A 110 0.36 27.10 -41.24
C LYS A 110 -0.61 28.23 -40.86
N SER A 111 -1.82 27.86 -40.42
CA SER A 111 -2.83 28.83 -39.99
C SER A 111 -2.38 29.60 -38.75
N TYR A 112 -1.73 28.96 -37.82
CA TYR A 112 -1.21 29.62 -36.61
C TYR A 112 -0.02 30.54 -36.91
N HIS A 113 0.98 30.08 -37.67
CA HIS A 113 2.18 30.85 -37.92
C HIS A 113 2.01 32.01 -38.95
N ASN A 114 0.97 31.94 -39.77
CA ASN A 114 0.68 33.00 -40.72
C ASN A 114 -0.22 34.12 -40.19
N THR A 115 -0.73 33.99 -38.97
CA THR A 115 -1.65 34.94 -38.34
C THR A 115 -1.09 35.32 -36.97
N GLU A 116 -1.08 36.63 -36.68
CA GLU A 116 -0.71 37.06 -35.33
C GLU A 116 -1.75 36.55 -34.33
N VAL A 117 -1.30 36.04 -33.18
CA VAL A 117 -2.17 35.37 -32.19
C VAL A 117 -3.32 36.26 -31.71
N TYR A 118 -3.10 37.57 -31.60
CA TYR A 118 -4.12 38.54 -31.19
C TYR A 118 -5.19 38.83 -32.25
N ASP A 119 -4.95 38.41 -33.50
CA ASP A 119 -5.92 38.52 -34.60
C ASP A 119 -6.83 37.30 -34.71
N LEU A 120 -6.48 36.20 -34.02
CA LEU A 120 -7.30 35.01 -33.98
C LEU A 120 -8.41 35.16 -32.89
N SER A 121 -9.64 34.84 -33.25
CA SER A 121 -10.76 34.80 -32.31
C SER A 121 -10.61 33.65 -31.29
N GLU A 122 -11.35 33.76 -30.19
CA GLU A 122 -11.42 32.67 -29.17
C GLU A 122 -11.84 31.34 -29.81
N GLN A 123 -12.80 31.38 -30.75
CA GLN A 123 -13.30 30.20 -31.47
C GLN A 123 -12.21 29.59 -32.36
N GLU A 124 -11.49 30.41 -33.15
CA GLU A 124 -10.41 29.92 -34.01
C GLU A 124 -9.29 29.27 -33.17
N LEU A 125 -8.84 29.92 -32.09
CA LEU A 125 -7.85 29.35 -31.20
C LEU A 125 -8.34 28.07 -30.52
N THR A 126 -9.61 28.02 -30.09
CA THR A 126 -10.24 26.82 -29.54
C THR A 126 -10.23 25.67 -30.57
N GLY A 127 -10.59 25.97 -31.82
CA GLY A 127 -10.55 25.02 -32.92
C GLY A 127 -9.13 24.49 -33.18
N LEU A 128 -8.12 25.35 -33.16
CA LEU A 128 -6.71 24.97 -33.33
C LEU A 128 -6.24 24.05 -32.19
N VAL A 129 -6.56 24.37 -30.92
CA VAL A 129 -6.22 23.54 -29.76
C VAL A 129 -6.85 22.14 -29.92
N ARG A 130 -8.14 22.07 -30.21
CA ARG A 130 -8.85 20.78 -30.38
C ARG A 130 -8.36 20.01 -31.59
N GLY A 131 -8.04 20.69 -32.68
CA GLY A 131 -7.41 20.09 -33.87
C GLY A 131 -6.05 19.46 -33.56
N ALA A 132 -5.18 20.18 -32.84
CA ALA A 132 -3.90 19.68 -32.40
C ALA A 132 -4.02 18.47 -31.47
N LEU A 133 -5.00 18.47 -30.53
CA LEU A 133 -5.34 17.32 -29.70
C LEU A 133 -5.79 16.11 -30.54
N ARG A 134 -6.63 16.31 -31.59
CA ARG A 134 -7.08 15.27 -32.49
C ARG A 134 -5.96 14.60 -33.25
N VAL A 135 -4.99 15.38 -33.73
CA VAL A 135 -3.80 14.85 -34.42
C VAL A 135 -2.70 14.38 -33.46
N GLN A 136 -2.97 14.42 -32.16
CA GLN A 136 -2.07 13.96 -31.07
C GLN A 136 -0.73 14.73 -30.98
N ASP A 137 -0.67 15.97 -31.45
CA ASP A 137 0.46 16.86 -31.17
C ASP A 137 0.19 17.65 -29.87
N PHE A 138 0.48 17.02 -28.75
CA PHE A 138 0.20 17.59 -27.43
C PHE A 138 1.13 18.76 -27.08
N VAL A 139 2.31 18.85 -27.68
CA VAL A 139 3.24 19.98 -27.48
C VAL A 139 2.62 21.22 -28.09
N PHE A 140 2.24 21.14 -29.36
CA PHE A 140 1.58 22.23 -30.07
C PHE A 140 0.22 22.58 -29.46
N ALA A 141 -0.57 21.56 -29.09
CA ALA A 141 -1.85 21.80 -28.41
C ALA A 141 -1.70 22.60 -27.12
N PHE A 142 -0.66 22.32 -26.33
CA PHE A 142 -0.40 23.03 -25.07
C PHE A 142 0.06 24.47 -25.33
N GLU A 143 0.95 24.71 -26.30
CA GLU A 143 1.37 26.06 -26.72
C GLU A 143 0.15 26.91 -27.13
N LEU A 144 -0.73 26.37 -27.98
CA LEU A 144 -1.96 27.04 -28.40
C LEU A 144 -2.90 27.31 -27.21
N ALA A 145 -3.06 26.38 -26.32
CA ALA A 145 -3.93 26.52 -25.14
C ALA A 145 -3.38 27.54 -24.14
N GLN A 146 -2.06 27.65 -23.98
CA GLN A 146 -1.44 28.71 -23.18
C GLN A 146 -1.74 30.10 -23.76
N ASN A 147 -1.63 30.26 -25.09
CA ASN A 147 -1.97 31.51 -25.74
C ASN A 147 -3.48 31.81 -25.64
N LEU A 148 -4.33 30.82 -25.85
CA LEU A 148 -5.77 30.96 -25.66
C LEU A 148 -6.12 31.46 -24.23
N ASP A 149 -5.56 30.85 -23.18
CA ASP A 149 -5.82 31.24 -21.79
C ASP A 149 -5.26 32.64 -21.46
N LYS A 150 -4.11 32.98 -22.03
CA LYS A 150 -3.45 34.29 -21.87
C LYS A 150 -4.27 35.44 -22.47
N TYR A 151 -4.85 35.24 -23.65
CA TYR A 151 -5.52 36.33 -24.37
C TYR A 151 -7.03 36.43 -24.05
N TYR A 152 -7.68 35.30 -23.74
CA TYR A 152 -9.13 35.28 -23.56
C TYR A 152 -9.56 34.99 -22.10
N SER A 153 -8.70 34.41 -21.28
CA SER A 153 -8.90 34.19 -19.82
C SER A 153 -10.32 33.72 -19.45
N SER A 154 -10.93 32.92 -20.30
CA SER A 154 -12.26 32.33 -20.08
C SER A 154 -12.15 31.03 -19.27
N ASN A 155 -13.27 30.56 -18.66
CA ASN A 155 -13.28 29.26 -18.01
C ASN A 155 -12.97 28.13 -18.99
N ASN A 156 -13.41 28.25 -20.24
CA ASN A 156 -13.13 27.29 -21.31
C ASN A 156 -11.63 27.25 -21.68
N SER A 157 -11.01 28.42 -21.81
CA SER A 157 -9.57 28.51 -22.12
C SER A 157 -8.71 27.88 -21.03
N ARG A 158 -9.07 28.14 -19.76
CA ARG A 158 -8.38 27.58 -18.60
C ARG A 158 -8.50 26.06 -18.55
N ILE A 159 -9.71 25.49 -18.75
CA ILE A 159 -9.92 24.05 -18.81
C ILE A 159 -9.11 23.40 -19.93
N LEU A 160 -9.13 23.98 -21.13
CA LEU A 160 -8.35 23.47 -22.27
C LEU A 160 -6.85 23.52 -22.00
N ARG A 161 -6.36 24.57 -21.34
CA ARG A 161 -4.94 24.63 -20.94
C ARG A 161 -4.58 23.52 -19.96
N LEU A 162 -5.37 23.32 -18.89
CA LEU A 162 -5.14 22.25 -17.91
C LEU A 162 -5.24 20.87 -18.54
N TYR A 163 -6.20 20.68 -19.45
CA TYR A 163 -6.39 19.42 -20.15
C TYR A 163 -5.20 19.09 -21.08
N THR A 164 -4.77 20.07 -21.90
CA THR A 164 -3.63 19.88 -22.82
C THR A 164 -2.32 19.69 -22.08
N GLU A 165 -2.10 20.39 -20.96
CA GLU A 165 -0.95 20.20 -20.09
C GLU A 165 -0.93 18.80 -19.51
N THR A 166 -2.08 18.30 -19.05
CA THR A 166 -2.24 16.92 -18.54
C THR A 166 -1.97 15.88 -19.64
N CYS A 167 -2.52 16.09 -20.84
CA CYS A 167 -2.27 15.20 -21.98
C CYS A 167 -0.79 15.18 -22.37
N LEU A 168 -0.13 16.34 -22.35
CA LEU A 168 1.31 16.45 -22.62
C LEU A 168 2.14 15.65 -21.61
N LEU A 169 1.82 15.78 -20.32
CA LEU A 169 2.47 15.00 -19.25
C LEU A 169 2.26 13.50 -19.44
N ILE A 170 1.03 13.07 -19.70
CA ILE A 170 0.70 11.67 -19.94
C ILE A 170 1.50 11.13 -21.15
N THR A 171 1.55 11.87 -22.24
CA THR A 171 2.21 11.42 -23.49
C THR A 171 3.71 11.39 -23.37
N ARG A 172 4.33 12.40 -22.76
CA ARG A 172 5.77 12.38 -22.45
C ARG A 172 6.12 11.20 -21.57
N ASN A 173 5.20 10.79 -20.71
CA ASN A 173 5.36 9.71 -19.75
C ASN A 173 4.67 8.40 -20.17
N GLN A 174 4.26 8.23 -21.44
CA GLN A 174 3.78 6.93 -21.93
C GLN A 174 4.79 5.79 -21.73
N ARG A 175 6.09 6.13 -21.67
CA ARG A 175 7.18 5.21 -21.31
C ARG A 175 7.65 5.38 -19.87
N ASN A 176 7.42 6.55 -19.29
CA ASN A 176 7.80 6.89 -17.93
C ASN A 176 6.52 7.06 -17.13
N HIS A 177 6.14 6.03 -16.41
CA HIS A 177 5.04 6.10 -15.46
C HIS A 177 5.32 7.21 -14.42
N TYR A 178 4.28 7.70 -13.72
CA TYR A 178 4.43 8.64 -12.60
C TYR A 178 5.57 8.27 -11.65
N VAL A 179 5.77 6.97 -11.43
CA VAL A 179 6.84 6.42 -10.58
C VAL A 179 8.26 6.81 -11.01
N SER A 180 8.46 7.20 -12.26
CA SER A 180 9.77 7.57 -12.84
C SER A 180 9.84 9.01 -13.35
N LEU A 181 8.91 9.89 -12.96
CA LEU A 181 8.96 11.31 -13.31
C LEU A 181 10.26 11.95 -12.82
N SER A 182 10.77 12.92 -13.59
CA SER A 182 11.80 13.84 -13.09
C SER A 182 11.22 14.78 -12.02
N LYS A 183 12.10 15.42 -11.25
CA LYS A 183 11.67 16.40 -10.23
C LYS A 183 10.80 17.50 -10.83
N GLN A 184 11.22 18.06 -11.99
CA GLN A 184 10.47 19.11 -12.68
C GLN A 184 9.07 18.64 -13.11
N GLU A 185 8.94 17.42 -13.63
CA GLU A 185 7.64 16.85 -14.02
C GLU A 185 6.74 16.62 -12.81
N LYS A 186 7.30 16.11 -11.71
CA LYS A 186 6.59 15.95 -10.44
C LYS A 186 6.05 17.29 -9.92
N ASP A 187 6.90 18.35 -9.94
CA ASP A 187 6.49 19.68 -9.49
C ASP A 187 5.37 20.26 -10.37
N ASN A 188 5.39 19.97 -11.68
CA ASN A 188 4.29 20.32 -12.59
C ASN A 188 2.99 19.57 -12.26
N VAL A 189 3.06 18.27 -11.95
CA VAL A 189 1.89 17.48 -11.51
C VAL A 189 1.31 18.04 -10.22
N ASP A 190 2.16 18.33 -9.23
CA ASP A 190 1.72 18.91 -7.95
C ASP A 190 1.04 20.26 -8.12
N ARG A 191 1.60 21.13 -8.97
CA ARG A 191 1.01 22.41 -9.32
C ARG A 191 -0.37 22.25 -9.98
N LEU A 192 -0.51 21.30 -10.90
CA LEU A 192 -1.79 21.01 -11.55
C LEU A 192 -2.83 20.48 -10.56
N ILE A 193 -2.44 19.61 -9.64
CA ILE A 193 -3.34 19.09 -8.59
C ILE A 193 -3.86 20.23 -7.72
N ILE A 194 -2.97 21.10 -7.24
CA ILE A 194 -3.35 22.26 -6.40
C ILE A 194 -4.33 23.17 -7.16
N GLN A 195 -4.05 23.41 -8.43
CA GLN A 195 -4.89 24.26 -9.28
C GLN A 195 -6.29 23.64 -9.52
N LEU A 196 -6.34 22.32 -9.80
CA LEU A 196 -7.58 21.58 -9.97
C LEU A 196 -8.42 21.55 -8.70
N LEU A 197 -7.78 21.32 -7.54
CA LEU A 197 -8.45 21.32 -6.24
C LEU A 197 -9.17 22.65 -6.01
N ALA A 198 -8.48 23.76 -6.20
CA ALA A 198 -9.06 25.08 -6.02
C ALA A 198 -10.25 25.32 -6.97
N ASP A 199 -10.17 24.88 -8.23
CA ASP A 199 -11.23 25.09 -9.21
C ASP A 199 -12.44 24.14 -9.00
N ILE A 200 -12.23 22.93 -8.49
CA ILE A 200 -13.30 21.99 -8.12
C ILE A 200 -14.02 22.46 -6.85
N ASP A 201 -13.29 22.89 -5.83
CA ASP A 201 -13.86 23.35 -4.56
C ASP A 201 -14.70 24.64 -4.75
N ASP A 202 -14.27 25.51 -5.67
CA ASP A 202 -15.05 26.70 -6.08
C ASP A 202 -16.33 26.35 -6.87
N GLY A 203 -16.54 25.09 -7.23
CA GLY A 203 -17.72 24.58 -7.94
C GLY A 203 -17.92 25.19 -9.34
N LYS A 204 -16.83 25.60 -9.99
CA LYS A 204 -16.87 26.38 -11.23
C LYS A 204 -17.39 25.62 -12.44
N ASP A 205 -16.97 24.37 -12.63
CA ASP A 205 -17.35 23.60 -13.83
C ASP A 205 -17.01 22.09 -13.66
N ASP A 206 -17.98 21.23 -13.96
CA ASP A 206 -17.78 19.75 -13.88
C ASP A 206 -16.70 19.23 -14.87
N ARG A 207 -16.32 20.03 -15.89
CA ARG A 207 -15.24 19.65 -16.82
C ARG A 207 -13.87 19.56 -16.16
N TYR A 208 -13.65 20.19 -15.01
CA TYR A 208 -12.43 19.99 -14.21
C TYR A 208 -12.29 18.55 -13.73
N ILE A 209 -13.42 17.85 -13.54
CA ILE A 209 -13.40 16.42 -13.21
C ILE A 209 -12.86 15.58 -14.37
N ALA A 210 -13.09 15.96 -15.62
CA ALA A 210 -12.51 15.28 -16.79
C ALA A 210 -10.97 15.43 -16.82
N VAL A 211 -10.44 16.60 -16.43
CA VAL A 211 -9.00 16.80 -16.29
C VAL A 211 -8.43 15.92 -15.16
N LEU A 212 -9.12 15.88 -14.01
CA LEU A 212 -8.77 14.98 -12.92
C LEU A 212 -8.72 13.52 -13.37
N THR A 213 -9.73 13.06 -14.12
CA THR A 213 -9.81 11.68 -14.64
C THR A 213 -8.59 11.34 -15.49
N ASN A 214 -8.11 12.28 -16.32
CA ASN A 214 -6.88 12.08 -17.10
C ASN A 214 -5.61 12.04 -16.24
N LEU A 215 -5.52 12.86 -15.20
CA LEU A 215 -4.42 12.79 -14.24
C LEU A 215 -4.41 11.47 -13.47
N LEU A 216 -5.57 10.91 -13.15
CA LEU A 216 -5.69 9.60 -12.52
C LEU A 216 -5.08 8.48 -13.38
N LYS A 217 -5.16 8.59 -14.72
CA LYS A 217 -4.49 7.64 -15.63
C LYS A 217 -2.97 7.67 -15.53
N LEU A 218 -2.40 8.84 -15.22
CA LEU A 218 -0.95 8.99 -15.00
C LEU A 218 -0.51 8.34 -13.69
N THR A 219 -1.37 8.38 -12.66
CA THR A 219 -1.02 8.05 -11.27
C THR A 219 -1.46 6.66 -10.83
N TYR A 220 -1.79 5.82 -11.76
CA TYR A 220 -2.40 4.50 -11.62
C TYR A 220 -1.94 3.66 -10.39
N PHE A 221 -0.77 3.92 -9.79
CA PHE A 221 -0.25 3.08 -8.70
C PHE A 221 0.32 3.82 -7.48
N SER A 222 0.39 5.13 -7.43
CA SER A 222 1.28 5.70 -6.41
C SER A 222 0.91 7.02 -5.75
N ASP A 223 -0.03 7.81 -6.24
CA ASP A 223 -0.37 9.06 -5.56
C ASP A 223 -1.68 8.97 -4.80
N SER A 224 -1.56 8.78 -3.47
CA SER A 224 -2.70 8.73 -2.56
C SER A 224 -3.55 10.01 -2.57
N ARG A 225 -2.99 11.16 -2.95
CA ARG A 225 -3.70 12.44 -3.03
C ARG A 225 -4.67 12.44 -4.20
N LEU A 226 -4.22 12.07 -5.40
CA LEU A 226 -5.07 11.96 -6.59
C LEU A 226 -6.11 10.86 -6.43
N TYR A 227 -5.73 9.74 -5.84
CA TYR A 227 -6.63 8.65 -5.52
C TYR A 227 -7.77 9.10 -4.59
N ASN A 228 -7.44 9.76 -3.48
CA ASN A 228 -8.42 10.27 -2.54
C ASN A 228 -9.31 11.34 -3.15
N LEU A 229 -8.76 12.21 -4.00
CA LEU A 229 -9.50 13.22 -4.73
C LEU A 229 -10.51 12.58 -5.70
N GLY A 230 -10.07 11.58 -6.48
CA GLY A 230 -10.95 10.81 -7.37
C GLY A 230 -12.08 10.12 -6.60
N LYS A 231 -11.78 9.56 -5.44
CA LYS A 231 -12.75 8.90 -4.57
C LYS A 231 -13.83 9.85 -4.04
N LEU A 232 -13.48 11.08 -3.69
CA LEU A 232 -14.46 12.10 -3.26
C LEU A 232 -15.43 12.48 -4.38
N HIS A 233 -15.05 12.36 -5.64
CA HIS A 233 -15.82 12.74 -6.80
C HIS A 233 -16.24 11.55 -7.67
N ILE A 234 -16.25 10.34 -7.12
CA ILE A 234 -16.41 9.09 -7.87
C ILE A 234 -17.68 9.04 -8.74
N ASP A 235 -18.79 9.58 -8.23
CA ASP A 235 -20.05 9.59 -8.98
C ASP A 235 -19.97 10.50 -10.22
N LYS A 236 -19.31 11.66 -10.07
CA LYS A 236 -19.05 12.57 -11.20
C LYS A 236 -18.03 11.98 -12.17
N VAL A 237 -16.99 11.29 -11.67
CA VAL A 237 -16.03 10.55 -12.50
C VAL A 237 -16.75 9.48 -13.31
N ARG A 238 -17.72 8.76 -12.70
CA ARG A 238 -18.50 7.70 -13.37
C ARG A 238 -19.34 8.23 -14.53
N GLU A 239 -19.89 9.44 -14.40
CA GLU A 239 -20.64 10.10 -15.49
C GLU A 239 -19.76 10.43 -16.70
N ILE A 240 -18.46 10.65 -16.48
CA ILE A 240 -17.50 11.05 -17.51
C ILE A 240 -16.75 9.84 -18.07
N ASP A 241 -16.22 9.01 -17.19
CA ASP A 241 -15.42 7.82 -17.51
C ASP A 241 -15.73 6.69 -16.50
N SER A 242 -16.64 5.80 -16.91
CA SER A 242 -17.06 4.67 -16.07
C SER A 242 -15.92 3.73 -15.71
N PHE A 243 -14.96 3.53 -16.62
CA PHE A 243 -13.80 2.66 -16.38
C PHE A 243 -12.92 3.22 -15.24
N SER A 244 -12.60 4.52 -15.27
CA SER A 244 -11.83 5.15 -14.19
C SER A 244 -12.57 5.12 -12.86
N ALA A 245 -13.91 5.27 -12.86
CA ALA A 245 -14.71 5.18 -11.65
C ALA A 245 -14.72 3.76 -11.08
N GLU A 246 -14.94 2.74 -11.91
CA GLU A 246 -14.88 1.34 -11.49
C GLU A 246 -13.51 0.98 -10.92
N TYR A 247 -12.45 1.46 -11.53
CA TYR A 247 -11.08 1.28 -11.03
C TYR A 247 -10.89 1.90 -9.64
N LEU A 248 -11.34 3.14 -9.43
CA LEU A 248 -11.29 3.81 -8.12
C LEU A 248 -12.12 3.10 -7.05
N GLU A 249 -13.26 2.53 -7.43
CA GLU A 249 -14.09 1.72 -6.54
C GLU A 249 -13.42 0.39 -6.19
N GLN A 250 -12.93 -0.33 -7.18
CA GLN A 250 -12.30 -1.64 -7.00
C GLN A 250 -11.06 -1.56 -6.14
N SER A 251 -10.25 -0.51 -6.27
CA SER A 251 -9.09 -0.29 -5.41
C SER A 251 -9.45 0.14 -3.98
N SER A 252 -10.71 0.54 -3.72
CA SER A 252 -11.18 0.99 -2.40
C SER A 252 -11.91 -0.06 -1.58
N ILE A 253 -12.51 -1.04 -2.26
CA ILE A 253 -13.27 -2.12 -1.64
C ILE A 253 -12.35 -3.34 -1.73
N GLY A 254 -12.02 -3.96 -0.60
CA GLY A 254 -11.43 -5.31 -0.64
C GLY A 254 -12.38 -6.17 -1.48
N MET A 255 -12.02 -6.35 -2.74
CA MET A 255 -12.85 -6.71 -3.87
C MET A 255 -13.89 -7.77 -3.57
N SER A 256 -15.16 -7.46 -3.79
CA SER A 256 -16.09 -8.47 -4.27
C SER A 256 -15.70 -8.77 -5.73
N THR A 257 -14.88 -9.78 -5.90
CA THR A 257 -14.35 -10.22 -7.18
C THR A 257 -15.50 -10.56 -8.12
N PRO A 258 -15.50 -10.05 -9.38
CA PRO A 258 -16.33 -10.65 -10.39
C PRO A 258 -15.98 -12.14 -10.45
N ASP A 259 -16.98 -13.00 -10.59
CA ASP A 259 -16.86 -14.47 -10.69
C ASP A 259 -16.19 -14.88 -12.02
N ILE A 260 -15.02 -14.32 -12.30
CA ILE A 260 -14.20 -14.69 -13.45
C ILE A 260 -13.42 -15.92 -13.03
N LYS A 261 -13.96 -17.10 -13.36
CA LYS A 261 -13.21 -18.36 -13.28
C LYS A 261 -12.20 -18.39 -14.41
N PHE A 262 -10.96 -18.05 -14.08
CA PHE A 262 -9.84 -18.24 -14.99
C PHE A 262 -9.31 -19.67 -14.81
N GLU A 263 -9.24 -20.44 -15.92
CA GLU A 263 -8.66 -21.78 -15.93
C GLU A 263 -7.42 -21.78 -16.84
N LEU A 264 -6.31 -22.30 -16.34
CA LEU A 264 -5.09 -22.53 -17.11
C LEU A 264 -5.28 -23.72 -18.06
N VAL A 265 -6.02 -23.51 -19.16
CA VAL A 265 -6.37 -24.55 -20.16
C VAL A 265 -5.37 -24.58 -21.32
N SER A 266 -4.58 -23.53 -21.52
CA SER A 266 -3.65 -23.37 -22.63
C SER A 266 -2.19 -23.35 -22.16
N ASP A 267 -1.33 -24.05 -22.91
CA ASP A 267 0.13 -23.99 -22.66
C ASP A 267 0.74 -22.64 -23.12
N VAL A 268 -0.02 -21.84 -23.88
CA VAL A 268 0.41 -20.52 -24.37
C VAL A 268 -0.58 -19.46 -23.93
N LEU A 269 -0.10 -18.44 -23.25
CA LEU A 269 -0.86 -17.26 -22.84
C LEU A 269 -0.43 -16.03 -23.66
N ASP A 270 -1.39 -15.34 -24.26
CA ASP A 270 -1.21 -13.98 -24.76
C ASP A 270 -1.24 -12.95 -23.62
N LEU A 271 -0.98 -11.68 -23.92
CA LEU A 271 -0.91 -10.61 -22.95
C LEU A 271 -2.24 -10.39 -22.19
N GLU A 272 -3.38 -10.58 -22.87
CA GLU A 272 -4.70 -10.42 -22.26
C GLU A 272 -4.96 -11.52 -21.22
N LYS A 273 -4.74 -12.77 -21.59
CA LYS A 273 -4.89 -13.93 -20.68
C LYS A 273 -3.88 -13.88 -19.54
N PHE A 274 -2.67 -13.38 -19.82
CA PHE A 274 -1.67 -13.14 -18.76
C PHE A 274 -2.19 -12.12 -17.72
N SER A 275 -2.83 -11.04 -18.16
CA SER A 275 -3.41 -10.05 -17.24
C SER A 275 -4.53 -10.67 -16.38
N PHE A 276 -5.36 -11.53 -16.95
CA PHE A 276 -6.36 -12.28 -16.17
C PHE A 276 -5.72 -13.27 -15.17
N LEU A 277 -4.62 -13.92 -15.56
CA LEU A 277 -3.89 -14.80 -14.65
C LEU A 277 -3.33 -14.02 -13.44
N ILE A 278 -2.69 -12.86 -13.68
CA ILE A 278 -2.20 -12.00 -12.59
C ILE A 278 -3.33 -11.63 -11.64
N PHE A 279 -4.46 -11.17 -12.19
CA PHE A 279 -5.64 -10.83 -11.41
C PHE A 279 -6.15 -12.02 -10.57
N ALA A 280 -6.22 -13.21 -11.15
CA ALA A 280 -6.66 -14.42 -10.45
C ALA A 280 -5.71 -14.81 -9.29
N ILE A 281 -4.39 -14.61 -9.46
CA ILE A 281 -3.38 -14.86 -8.41
C ILE A 281 -3.55 -13.84 -7.28
N GLU A 282 -3.59 -12.56 -7.59
CA GLU A 282 -3.68 -11.48 -6.61
C GLU A 282 -4.97 -11.54 -5.76
N ASN A 283 -6.04 -12.06 -6.35
CA ASN A 283 -7.33 -12.26 -5.67
C ASN A 283 -7.51 -13.67 -5.05
N ASN A 284 -6.44 -14.45 -4.93
CA ASN A 284 -6.47 -15.80 -4.37
C ASN A 284 -7.46 -16.76 -5.05
N GLN A 285 -7.85 -16.50 -6.30
CA GLN A 285 -8.70 -17.38 -7.12
C GLN A 285 -7.89 -18.53 -7.71
N MET A 286 -6.57 -18.36 -7.82
CA MET A 286 -5.65 -19.38 -8.30
C MET A 286 -4.53 -19.64 -7.31
N LYS A 287 -4.21 -20.91 -7.09
CA LYS A 287 -3.13 -21.30 -6.16
C LYS A 287 -1.78 -21.19 -6.84
N ALA A 288 -0.78 -20.65 -6.13
CA ALA A 288 0.60 -20.55 -6.61
C ALA A 288 1.14 -21.90 -7.13
N LYS A 289 0.78 -23.01 -6.47
CA LYS A 289 1.18 -24.36 -6.90
C LYS A 289 0.70 -24.75 -8.29
N ASP A 290 -0.52 -24.34 -8.68
CA ASP A 290 -1.10 -24.68 -9.99
C ASP A 290 -0.37 -23.90 -11.09
N VAL A 291 -0.01 -22.64 -10.80
CA VAL A 291 0.76 -21.80 -11.72
C VAL A 291 2.20 -22.31 -11.85
N ASN A 292 2.87 -22.68 -10.74
CA ASN A 292 4.19 -23.28 -10.78
C ASN A 292 4.19 -24.57 -11.62
N ASN A 293 3.21 -25.46 -11.41
CA ASN A 293 3.05 -26.66 -12.22
C ASN A 293 2.86 -26.35 -13.72
N TRP A 294 2.10 -25.31 -14.06
CA TRP A 294 1.92 -24.89 -15.45
C TRP A 294 3.24 -24.40 -16.06
N ILE A 295 4.00 -23.56 -15.34
CA ILE A 295 5.31 -23.07 -15.79
C ILE A 295 6.28 -24.25 -16.00
N ASP A 296 6.35 -25.21 -15.07
CA ASP A 296 7.28 -26.33 -15.09
C ASP A 296 6.91 -27.37 -16.18
N ASN A 297 5.64 -27.45 -16.58
CA ASN A 297 5.18 -28.26 -17.69
C ASN A 297 5.37 -27.58 -19.06
N GLY A 298 6.05 -26.46 -19.13
CA GLY A 298 6.39 -25.77 -20.38
C GLY A 298 5.40 -24.69 -20.79
N GLY A 299 4.58 -24.20 -19.87
CA GLY A 299 3.71 -23.04 -20.09
C GLY A 299 4.54 -21.79 -20.45
N ILE A 300 4.15 -21.10 -21.52
CA ILE A 300 4.86 -19.93 -22.04
C ILE A 300 3.89 -18.74 -22.20
N ILE A 301 4.47 -17.55 -22.07
CA ILE A 301 3.79 -16.29 -22.37
C ILE A 301 4.33 -15.82 -23.73
N GLU A 302 3.46 -15.54 -24.68
CA GLU A 302 3.84 -15.14 -26.04
C GLU A 302 3.22 -13.78 -26.40
N THR A 303 4.09 -12.77 -26.49
CA THR A 303 3.69 -11.39 -26.85
C THR A 303 4.25 -10.95 -28.21
N GLY A 304 5.02 -11.82 -28.88
CA GLY A 304 5.73 -11.49 -30.11
C GLY A 304 7.12 -10.83 -29.89
N ASP A 305 7.53 -10.55 -28.66
CA ASP A 305 8.88 -10.09 -28.29
C ASP A 305 9.47 -10.98 -27.19
N ASP A 306 10.54 -11.70 -27.52
CA ASP A 306 11.18 -12.66 -26.61
C ASP A 306 11.73 -12.01 -25.34
N TYR A 307 12.12 -10.74 -25.40
CA TYR A 307 12.61 -10.02 -24.24
C TYR A 307 11.46 -9.73 -23.25
N ILE A 308 10.33 -9.27 -23.78
CA ILE A 308 9.12 -9.05 -22.97
C ILE A 308 8.60 -10.38 -22.42
N ASN A 309 8.57 -11.44 -23.23
CA ASN A 309 8.19 -12.79 -22.76
C ASN A 309 9.07 -13.24 -21.59
N SER A 310 10.39 -13.01 -21.66
CA SER A 310 11.33 -13.37 -20.59
C SER A 310 11.04 -12.58 -19.30
N PHE A 311 10.73 -11.29 -19.43
CA PHE A 311 10.35 -10.45 -18.29
C PHE A 311 9.04 -10.91 -17.63
N LEU A 312 8.00 -11.18 -18.44
CA LEU A 312 6.70 -11.61 -17.93
C LEU A 312 6.78 -12.99 -17.23
N ASN A 313 7.61 -13.90 -17.75
CA ASN A 313 7.87 -15.18 -17.11
C ASN A 313 8.60 -15.01 -15.76
N LEU A 314 9.58 -14.10 -15.69
CA LEU A 314 10.25 -13.75 -14.43
C LEU A 314 9.28 -13.15 -13.42
N TYR A 315 8.43 -12.21 -13.88
CA TYR A 315 7.43 -11.57 -13.04
C TYR A 315 6.42 -12.58 -12.48
N LEU A 316 5.93 -13.49 -13.32
CA LEU A 316 5.00 -14.55 -12.90
C LEU A 316 5.65 -15.46 -11.84
N ARG A 317 6.92 -15.89 -12.03
CA ARG A 317 7.65 -16.66 -11.02
C ARG A 317 7.82 -15.92 -9.71
N ALA A 318 8.09 -14.62 -9.76
CA ALA A 318 8.19 -13.80 -8.54
C ALA A 318 6.85 -13.69 -7.79
N LEU A 319 5.72 -13.60 -8.52
CA LEU A 319 4.39 -13.55 -7.93
C LEU A 319 4.01 -14.82 -7.16
N VAL A 320 4.41 -16.00 -7.69
CA VAL A 320 4.03 -17.29 -7.11
C VAL A 320 5.09 -17.91 -6.24
N CYS A 321 6.26 -17.27 -6.12
CA CYS A 321 7.36 -17.75 -5.29
C CYS A 321 6.95 -17.83 -3.82
N SER A 322 7.14 -19.01 -3.22
CA SER A 322 6.94 -19.18 -1.78
C SER A 322 8.13 -18.64 -1.00
N VAL A 323 7.87 -17.75 -0.05
CA VAL A 323 8.90 -17.19 0.84
C VAL A 323 9.56 -18.24 1.76
N ASP A 324 8.91 -19.39 1.92
CA ASP A 324 9.40 -20.49 2.76
C ASP A 324 10.19 -21.53 1.95
N ASP A 325 10.11 -21.52 0.60
CA ASP A 325 10.82 -22.49 -0.24
C ASP A 325 12.15 -21.93 -0.75
N LYS A 326 13.24 -22.38 -0.14
CA LYS A 326 14.59 -21.95 -0.49
C LYS A 326 14.98 -22.29 -1.94
N ASN A 327 14.45 -23.37 -2.52
CA ASN A 327 14.78 -23.78 -3.88
C ASN A 327 14.10 -22.86 -4.89
N GLU A 328 12.84 -22.50 -4.65
CA GLU A 328 12.12 -21.52 -5.48
C GLU A 328 12.80 -20.14 -5.42
N ILE A 329 13.22 -19.68 -4.23
CA ILE A 329 13.95 -18.41 -4.07
C ILE A 329 15.28 -18.44 -4.83
N GLN A 330 16.06 -19.52 -4.75
CA GLN A 330 17.33 -19.63 -5.48
C GLN A 330 17.11 -19.65 -7.00
N LEU A 331 16.06 -20.32 -7.46
CA LEU A 331 15.70 -20.33 -8.88
C LEU A 331 15.29 -18.94 -9.36
N LEU A 332 14.49 -18.22 -8.56
CA LEU A 332 14.08 -16.85 -8.84
C LEU A 332 15.28 -15.91 -8.91
N ASP A 333 16.20 -15.99 -7.94
CA ASP A 333 17.45 -15.22 -7.92
C ASP A 333 18.27 -15.42 -9.19
N LYS A 334 18.51 -16.69 -9.56
CA LYS A 334 19.22 -17.02 -10.79
C LYS A 334 18.54 -16.45 -12.03
N LYS A 335 17.22 -16.61 -12.15
CA LYS A 335 16.46 -16.08 -13.30
C LYS A 335 16.47 -14.56 -13.36
N ALA A 336 16.46 -13.88 -12.21
CA ALA A 336 16.60 -12.45 -12.15
C ALA A 336 17.98 -11.97 -12.63
N GLN A 337 19.05 -12.67 -12.27
CA GLN A 337 20.40 -12.39 -12.74
C GLN A 337 20.56 -12.68 -14.25
N ASP A 338 20.09 -13.84 -14.72
CA ASP A 338 20.09 -14.22 -16.14
C ASP A 338 19.38 -13.14 -17.00
N PHE A 339 18.28 -12.57 -16.51
CA PHE A 339 17.52 -11.53 -17.23
C PHE A 339 18.30 -10.22 -17.36
N LEU A 340 19.02 -9.78 -16.33
CA LEU A 340 19.86 -8.56 -16.36
C LEU A 340 21.06 -8.68 -17.32
N GLU A 341 21.50 -9.89 -17.64
CA GLU A 341 22.57 -10.14 -18.63
C GLU A 341 22.07 -9.99 -20.08
N LEU A 342 20.75 -9.94 -20.28
CA LEU A 342 20.15 -9.68 -21.59
C LEU A 342 20.38 -8.22 -22.04
N ASP A 343 19.83 -7.85 -23.20
CA ASP A 343 20.02 -6.54 -23.80
C ASP A 343 19.55 -5.37 -22.91
N SER A 344 20.50 -4.65 -22.31
CA SER A 344 20.24 -3.52 -21.41
C SER A 344 19.47 -2.37 -22.06
N LYS A 345 19.54 -2.21 -23.39
CA LYS A 345 18.79 -1.17 -24.10
C LYS A 345 17.30 -1.48 -24.14
N LYS A 346 16.94 -2.75 -24.22
CA LYS A 346 15.54 -3.20 -24.17
C LYS A 346 14.93 -3.08 -22.77
N PHE A 347 15.75 -3.09 -21.72
CA PHE A 347 15.28 -2.90 -20.36
C PHE A 347 14.47 -1.61 -20.19
N MET A 348 14.90 -0.53 -20.81
CA MET A 348 14.20 0.75 -20.77
C MET A 348 12.86 0.78 -21.53
N LEU A 349 12.52 -0.30 -22.25
CA LEU A 349 11.22 -0.44 -22.92
C LEU A 349 10.15 -1.06 -22.00
N ILE A 350 10.56 -1.67 -20.90
CA ILE A 350 9.64 -2.24 -19.90
C ILE A 350 9.00 -1.09 -19.13
N ASN A 351 7.69 -1.22 -18.85
CA ASN A 351 7.00 -0.25 -18.02
C ASN A 351 7.62 -0.22 -16.60
N PRO A 352 8.12 0.94 -16.14
CA PRO A 352 8.74 1.08 -14.81
C PRO A 352 7.86 0.63 -13.64
N ALA A 353 6.53 0.74 -13.76
CA ALA A 353 5.62 0.25 -12.74
C ALA A 353 5.68 -1.28 -12.60
N ASN A 354 5.82 -2.01 -13.70
CA ASN A 354 5.96 -3.47 -13.66
C ASN A 354 7.31 -3.88 -13.05
N ILE A 355 8.37 -3.08 -13.30
CA ILE A 355 9.68 -3.30 -12.67
C ILE A 355 9.58 -3.03 -11.17
N LEU A 356 8.90 -1.95 -10.76
CA LEU A 356 8.68 -1.64 -9.35
C LEU A 356 7.94 -2.77 -8.64
N ASN A 357 6.83 -3.25 -9.21
CA ASN A 357 6.07 -4.37 -8.66
C ASN A 357 6.91 -5.66 -8.56
N LEU A 358 7.76 -5.93 -9.55
CA LEU A 358 8.71 -7.05 -9.49
C LEU A 358 9.71 -6.88 -8.35
N CYS A 359 10.22 -5.67 -8.14
CA CYS A 359 11.17 -5.36 -7.07
C CYS A 359 10.54 -5.53 -5.68
N ASP A 360 9.26 -5.15 -5.51
CA ASP A 360 8.52 -5.42 -4.28
C ASP A 360 8.41 -6.93 -4.00
N LYS A 361 8.21 -7.76 -5.04
CA LYS A 361 8.23 -9.23 -4.89
C LYS A 361 9.61 -9.76 -4.55
N PHE A 362 10.67 -9.22 -5.15
CA PHE A 362 12.05 -9.58 -4.76
C PHE A 362 12.31 -9.27 -3.28
N ILE A 363 11.88 -8.12 -2.80
CA ILE A 363 12.01 -7.75 -1.38
C ILE A 363 11.24 -8.73 -0.48
N LEU A 364 10.01 -9.09 -0.83
CA LEU A 364 9.21 -10.07 -0.10
C LEU A 364 9.88 -11.46 -0.08
N CYS A 365 10.53 -11.86 -1.17
CA CYS A 365 11.28 -13.11 -1.27
C CYS A 365 12.70 -13.03 -0.66
N ASN A 366 13.01 -11.97 0.08
CA ASN A 366 14.33 -11.74 0.69
C ASN A 366 15.48 -11.66 -0.33
N LEU A 367 15.22 -11.07 -1.51
CA LEU A 367 16.17 -10.81 -2.59
C LEU A 367 16.36 -9.29 -2.84
N PRO A 368 16.63 -8.46 -1.83
CA PRO A 368 16.67 -7.01 -1.98
C PRO A 368 17.78 -6.52 -2.91
N LEU A 369 18.87 -7.28 -3.07
CA LEU A 369 19.96 -6.91 -3.98
C LEU A 369 19.49 -6.94 -5.44
N ASN A 370 18.63 -7.86 -5.84
CA ASN A 370 18.04 -7.87 -7.17
C ASN A 370 17.18 -6.61 -7.38
N ALA A 371 16.39 -6.20 -6.38
CA ALA A 371 15.65 -4.95 -6.46
C ALA A 371 16.57 -3.74 -6.67
N VAL A 372 17.71 -3.66 -5.96
CA VAL A 372 18.72 -2.61 -6.18
C VAL A 372 19.19 -2.60 -7.63
N ASN A 373 19.54 -3.75 -8.19
CA ASN A 373 20.08 -3.87 -9.54
C ASN A 373 19.03 -3.47 -10.61
N TYR A 374 17.75 -3.83 -10.42
CA TYR A 374 16.67 -3.51 -11.34
C TYR A 374 16.23 -2.03 -11.28
N LEU A 375 16.29 -1.42 -10.10
CA LEU A 375 15.86 -0.03 -9.92
C LEU A 375 16.95 0.98 -10.29
N THR A 376 18.23 0.61 -10.16
CA THR A 376 19.36 1.53 -10.45
C THR A 376 19.26 2.21 -11.82
N PRO A 377 18.95 1.52 -12.94
CA PRO A 377 18.84 2.15 -14.26
C PRO A 377 17.66 3.13 -14.40
N LEU A 378 16.68 3.04 -13.50
CA LEU A 378 15.45 3.85 -13.53
C LEU A 378 15.55 5.12 -12.66
N LEU A 379 16.63 5.26 -11.88
CA LEU A 379 16.81 6.43 -11.03
C LEU A 379 17.07 7.68 -11.86
N SER A 380 16.40 8.77 -11.52
CA SER A 380 16.68 10.09 -12.10
C SER A 380 18.01 10.65 -11.58
N ASP A 381 18.64 11.50 -12.37
CA ASP A 381 19.87 12.21 -11.99
C ASP A 381 19.64 13.17 -10.82
N GLU A 382 18.43 13.74 -10.71
CA GLU A 382 18.02 14.61 -9.63
C GLU A 382 17.40 13.82 -8.49
N ALA A 383 17.87 14.04 -7.26
CA ALA A 383 17.32 13.40 -6.09
C ALA A 383 15.93 13.97 -5.74
N TRP A 384 14.90 13.16 -5.89
CA TRP A 384 13.57 13.40 -5.35
C TRP A 384 12.92 12.07 -4.96
N VAL A 385 11.96 12.10 -4.04
CA VAL A 385 11.34 10.89 -3.53
C VAL A 385 10.23 10.41 -4.46
N SER A 386 10.63 9.69 -5.51
CA SER A 386 9.70 8.92 -6.34
C SER A 386 9.44 7.55 -5.71
N PRO A 387 8.36 6.84 -6.07
CA PRO A 387 8.13 5.46 -5.64
C PRO A 387 9.29 4.51 -5.98
N ILE A 388 9.95 4.72 -7.12
CA ILE A 388 11.17 3.98 -7.49
C ILE A 388 12.31 4.27 -6.52
N PHE A 389 12.54 5.55 -6.20
CA PHE A 389 13.60 5.95 -5.28
C PHE A 389 13.35 5.43 -3.86
N GLU A 390 12.10 5.46 -3.40
CA GLU A 390 11.72 4.96 -2.08
C GLU A 390 11.89 3.43 -1.97
N CYS A 391 11.44 2.68 -2.98
CA CYS A 391 11.68 1.23 -3.06
C CYS A 391 13.18 0.92 -3.13
N TYR A 392 13.96 1.70 -3.91
CA TYR A 392 15.40 1.56 -3.98
C TYR A 392 16.10 1.77 -2.63
N LEU A 393 15.72 2.83 -1.89
CA LEU A 393 16.25 3.06 -0.55
C LEU A 393 15.90 1.92 0.42
N ASN A 394 14.68 1.40 0.35
CA ASN A 394 14.27 0.25 1.14
C ASN A 394 15.10 -1.00 0.79
N ALA A 395 15.35 -1.25 -0.49
CA ALA A 395 16.17 -2.35 -0.96
C ALA A 395 17.65 -2.20 -0.53
N LEU A 396 18.21 -0.99 -0.57
CA LEU A 396 19.56 -0.71 -0.04
C LEU A 396 19.66 -1.01 1.46
N PHE A 397 18.66 -0.58 2.23
CA PHE A 397 18.61 -0.85 3.67
C PHE A 397 18.54 -2.35 3.96
N LEU A 398 17.68 -3.10 3.25
CA LEU A 398 17.51 -4.54 3.44
C LEU A 398 18.69 -5.37 2.92
N SER A 399 19.44 -4.87 1.95
CA SER A 399 20.65 -5.49 1.43
C SER A 399 21.92 -5.08 2.19
N ASP A 400 21.79 -4.38 3.31
CA ASP A 400 22.89 -3.89 4.16
C ASP A 400 23.88 -2.95 3.44
N LYS A 401 23.41 -2.24 2.40
CA LYS A 401 24.18 -1.24 1.66
C LYS A 401 24.06 0.16 2.30
N ILE A 402 24.44 0.23 3.60
CA ILE A 402 24.24 1.39 4.47
C ILE A 402 24.94 2.65 3.93
N ASP A 403 26.18 2.54 3.46
CA ASP A 403 26.91 3.68 2.92
C ASP A 403 26.23 4.28 1.69
N LEU A 404 25.71 3.43 0.79
CA LEU A 404 24.97 3.88 -0.39
C LEU A 404 23.64 4.52 0.01
N PHE A 405 22.94 3.96 0.99
CA PHE A 405 21.71 4.51 1.53
C PHE A 405 21.95 5.94 2.07
N LEU A 406 22.90 6.09 2.99
CA LEU A 406 23.22 7.39 3.60
C LEU A 406 23.66 8.42 2.55
N ASN A 407 24.47 8.00 1.57
CA ASN A 407 24.90 8.90 0.50
C ASN A 407 23.70 9.39 -0.35
N LYS A 408 22.73 8.53 -0.64
CA LYS A 408 21.55 8.91 -1.42
C LYS A 408 20.62 9.86 -0.65
N ILE A 409 20.36 9.61 0.62
CA ILE A 409 19.46 10.49 1.41
C ILE A 409 20.08 11.83 1.78
N LYS A 410 21.42 11.95 1.77
CA LYS A 410 22.14 13.20 2.06
C LYS A 410 21.75 14.36 1.12
N HIS A 411 21.34 14.03 -0.08
CA HIS A 411 20.98 15.02 -1.12
C HIS A 411 19.49 15.37 -1.11
N LEU A 412 18.70 14.75 -0.22
CA LEU A 412 17.28 15.08 -0.08
C LEU A 412 17.09 16.24 0.91
N GLU A 413 16.23 17.17 0.54
CA GLU A 413 15.75 18.19 1.48
C GLU A 413 14.89 17.53 2.58
N PRO A 414 14.93 18.01 3.81
CA PRO A 414 14.13 17.43 4.90
C PRO A 414 12.63 17.38 4.61
N CYS A 415 12.08 18.36 3.90
CA CYS A 415 10.66 18.41 3.54
C CYS A 415 10.26 17.40 2.46
N ASP A 416 11.23 16.86 1.72
CA ASP A 416 10.98 15.87 0.67
C ASP A 416 10.99 14.43 1.20
N LYS A 417 11.53 14.20 2.39
CA LYS A 417 11.60 12.85 2.98
C LYS A 417 10.21 12.40 3.43
N THR A 418 9.85 11.16 3.05
CA THR A 418 8.63 10.50 3.53
C THR A 418 8.83 9.89 4.92
N GLU A 419 7.74 9.52 5.57
CA GLU A 419 7.76 8.77 6.82
C GLU A 419 8.66 7.53 6.71
N LEU A 420 8.52 6.74 5.65
CA LEU A 420 9.30 5.51 5.45
C LEU A 420 10.80 5.79 5.39
N ILE A 421 11.21 6.85 4.70
CA ILE A 421 12.63 7.24 4.61
C ILE A 421 13.17 7.61 5.98
N TYR A 422 12.44 8.42 6.75
CA TYR A 422 12.85 8.77 8.11
C TYR A 422 12.94 7.54 9.03
N LEU A 423 12.01 6.58 8.91
CA LEU A 423 12.07 5.35 9.69
C LEU A 423 13.27 4.47 9.31
N ARG A 424 13.59 4.37 8.01
CA ARG A 424 14.79 3.63 7.56
C ARG A 424 16.08 4.34 7.97
N GLU A 425 16.13 5.65 7.86
CA GLU A 425 17.23 6.48 8.34
C GLU A 425 17.46 6.25 9.84
N ALA A 426 16.41 6.27 10.63
CA ALA A 426 16.46 5.99 12.05
C ALA A 426 16.98 4.57 12.36
N GLN A 427 16.51 3.57 11.64
CA GLN A 427 16.99 2.18 11.80
C GLN A 427 18.46 2.03 11.40
N VAL A 428 18.94 2.79 10.41
CA VAL A 428 20.36 2.84 10.06
C VAL A 428 21.17 3.45 11.20
N TYR A 429 20.74 4.58 11.74
CA TYR A 429 21.43 5.19 12.89
C TYR A 429 21.40 4.30 14.14
N ASP A 430 20.30 3.58 14.39
CA ASP A 430 20.22 2.59 15.48
C ASP A 430 21.24 1.45 15.31
N ARG A 431 21.47 0.96 14.07
CA ARG A 431 22.51 -0.06 13.76
C ARG A 431 23.95 0.47 13.93
N LEU A 432 24.13 1.80 13.79
CA LEU A 432 25.42 2.46 13.98
C LEU A 432 25.62 2.95 15.42
N ASP A 433 24.71 2.62 16.34
CA ASP A 433 24.68 3.09 17.74
C ASP A 433 24.57 4.62 17.89
N GLU A 434 24.15 5.33 16.82
CA GLU A 434 23.92 6.78 16.78
C GLU A 434 22.49 7.11 17.22
N TYR A 435 22.15 6.78 18.47
CA TYR A 435 20.77 6.80 18.99
C TYR A 435 20.14 8.19 18.96
N GLU A 436 20.90 9.27 19.19
CA GLU A 436 20.37 10.65 19.15
C GLU A 436 19.89 11.02 17.74
N LEU A 437 20.64 10.64 16.69
CA LEU A 437 20.25 10.86 15.32
C LEU A 437 19.05 9.99 14.95
N SER A 438 19.02 8.75 15.43
CA SER A 438 17.89 7.86 15.26
C SER A 438 16.61 8.45 15.86
N ILE A 439 16.65 8.91 17.12
CA ILE A 439 15.50 9.54 17.80
C ILE A 439 15.02 10.77 17.03
N LYS A 440 15.93 11.60 16.52
CA LYS A 440 15.57 12.77 15.73
C LYS A 440 14.83 12.39 14.45
N SER A 441 15.31 11.39 13.71
CA SER A 441 14.64 10.91 12.49
C SER A 441 13.27 10.29 12.79
N ILE A 442 13.14 9.54 13.92
CA ILE A 442 11.83 9.00 14.34
C ILE A 442 10.84 10.12 14.67
N ARG A 443 11.28 11.18 15.34
CA ARG A 443 10.43 12.34 15.65
C ARG A 443 9.89 12.98 14.37
N PHE A 444 10.69 13.16 13.33
CA PHE A 444 10.21 13.64 12.04
C PHE A 444 9.21 12.67 11.40
N ALA A 445 9.43 11.36 11.49
CA ALA A 445 8.46 10.38 11.01
C ALA A 445 7.10 10.49 11.73
N ILE A 446 7.12 10.72 13.06
CA ILE A 446 5.91 10.93 13.88
C ILE A 446 5.20 12.23 13.50
N GLU A 447 5.92 13.31 13.20
CA GLU A 447 5.32 14.57 12.73
C GLU A 447 4.55 14.39 11.44
N ILE A 448 5.03 13.52 10.51
CA ILE A 448 4.35 13.20 9.25
C ILE A 448 3.14 12.29 9.50
N SER A 449 3.32 11.25 10.31
CA SER A 449 2.31 10.21 10.57
C SER A 449 2.16 9.94 12.08
N PRO A 450 1.48 10.81 12.83
CA PRO A 450 1.38 10.69 14.29
C PRO A 450 0.62 9.44 14.76
N ASN A 451 -0.18 8.84 13.89
CA ASN A 451 -1.01 7.67 14.21
C ASN A 451 -0.33 6.33 13.83
N ASN A 452 0.92 6.32 13.39
CA ASN A 452 1.65 5.08 13.10
C ASN A 452 2.21 4.47 14.40
N PRO A 453 1.70 3.31 14.88
CA PRO A 453 2.14 2.70 16.13
C PRO A 453 3.61 2.23 16.07
N TYR A 454 4.11 1.90 14.88
CA TYR A 454 5.49 1.45 14.70
C TYR A 454 6.51 2.56 14.95
N SER A 455 6.20 3.80 14.56
CA SER A 455 7.06 4.96 14.83
C SER A 455 7.20 5.21 16.33
N TRP A 456 6.11 5.12 17.08
CA TRP A 456 6.12 5.25 18.54
C TRP A 456 6.85 4.09 19.22
N TYR A 457 6.68 2.85 18.73
CA TYR A 457 7.48 1.72 19.20
C TYR A 457 8.98 1.97 19.03
N LEU A 458 9.42 2.40 17.83
CA LEU A 458 10.82 2.70 17.58
C LEU A 458 11.34 3.83 18.50
N LEU A 459 10.53 4.86 18.72
CA LEU A 459 10.91 5.96 19.61
C LEU A 459 11.19 5.47 21.03
N LEU A 460 10.29 4.67 21.60
CA LEU A 460 10.46 4.09 22.93
C LEU A 460 11.66 3.16 22.99
N HIS A 461 11.78 2.27 22.03
CA HIS A 461 12.86 1.30 21.95
C HIS A 461 14.24 1.95 21.85
N THR A 462 14.41 2.90 20.93
CA THR A 462 15.67 3.62 20.74
C THR A 462 15.98 4.55 21.92
N SER A 463 14.98 5.24 22.48
CA SER A 463 15.16 6.06 23.68
C SER A 463 15.62 5.25 24.88
N ARG A 464 15.10 4.02 25.05
CA ARG A 464 15.56 3.09 26.07
C ARG A 464 17.01 2.66 25.85
N LYS A 465 17.38 2.33 24.60
CA LYS A 465 18.78 2.00 24.24
C LYS A 465 19.74 3.16 24.51
N ASN A 466 19.28 4.39 24.29
CA ASN A 466 20.02 5.61 24.59
C ASN A 466 20.12 5.97 26.12
N GLY A 467 19.67 5.03 26.96
CA GLY A 467 19.77 5.22 28.43
C GLY A 467 18.60 5.98 29.04
N GLY A 468 17.50 6.18 28.36
CA GLY A 468 16.29 6.78 28.90
C GLY A 468 15.75 5.95 30.07
N ASP A 469 15.50 6.62 31.21
CA ASP A 469 14.91 5.97 32.38
C ASP A 469 13.39 5.74 32.21
N ALA A 470 12.81 4.96 33.12
CA ALA A 470 11.38 4.61 33.05
C ALA A 470 10.46 5.84 33.12
N GLN A 471 10.87 6.90 33.84
CA GLN A 471 10.06 8.11 33.94
C GLN A 471 10.07 8.91 32.63
N PHE A 472 11.23 9.07 32.00
CA PHE A 472 11.34 9.69 30.67
C PHE A 472 10.58 8.94 29.62
N LEU A 473 10.68 7.60 29.59
CA LEU A 473 9.93 6.77 28.65
C LEU A 473 8.41 6.87 28.88
N LYS A 474 7.97 7.00 30.12
CA LYS A 474 6.57 7.21 30.46
C LYS A 474 6.04 8.55 29.94
N GLU A 475 6.86 9.60 29.96
CA GLU A 475 6.50 10.89 29.37
C GLU A 475 6.26 10.75 27.86
N ILE A 476 7.11 10.00 27.15
CA ILE A 476 6.90 9.70 25.72
C ILE A 476 5.58 8.92 25.51
N VAL A 477 5.25 7.96 26.38
CA VAL A 477 3.98 7.21 26.26
C VAL A 477 2.77 8.14 26.36
N PHE A 478 2.82 9.19 27.17
CA PHE A 478 1.73 10.16 27.26
C PHE A 478 1.62 11.10 26.05
N GLU A 479 2.65 11.20 25.20
CA GLU A 479 2.57 11.90 23.91
C GLU A 479 1.83 11.09 22.84
N ILE A 480 1.71 9.76 23.02
CA ILE A 480 1.08 8.86 22.02
C ILE A 480 -0.40 9.22 21.88
N PRO A 481 -0.91 9.46 20.64
CA PRO A 481 -2.32 9.71 20.43
C PRO A 481 -3.22 8.58 20.94
N GLU A 482 -4.26 8.91 21.72
CA GLU A 482 -5.17 7.92 22.30
C GLU A 482 -5.88 7.06 21.24
N VAL A 483 -6.04 7.58 20.02
CA VAL A 483 -6.62 6.85 18.89
C VAL A 483 -5.84 5.57 18.55
N ILE A 484 -4.53 5.53 18.81
CA ILE A 484 -3.70 4.34 18.61
C ILE A 484 -4.16 3.22 19.53
N PHE A 485 -4.53 3.54 20.76
CA PHE A 485 -4.96 2.55 21.77
C PHE A 485 -6.46 2.22 21.71
N SER A 486 -7.27 3.00 20.99
CA SER A 486 -8.73 2.90 21.02
C SER A 486 -9.30 1.59 20.47
N THR A 487 -8.61 0.98 19.51
CA THR A 487 -9.04 -0.27 18.82
C THR A 487 -7.89 -1.25 18.71
N TYR A 488 -8.21 -2.54 18.81
CA TYR A 488 -7.24 -3.61 18.58
C TYR A 488 -6.84 -3.71 17.11
N ASP A 489 -5.52 -3.78 16.87
CA ASP A 489 -4.91 -4.14 15.61
C ASP A 489 -3.56 -4.83 15.87
N GLU A 490 -3.21 -5.83 15.06
CA GLU A 490 -1.96 -6.60 15.23
C GLU A 490 -0.69 -5.72 15.15
N SER A 491 -0.71 -4.68 14.33
CA SER A 491 0.41 -3.74 14.20
C SER A 491 0.75 -2.99 15.50
N LYS A 492 -0.19 -2.89 16.42
CA LYS A 492 -0.06 -2.19 17.71
C LYS A 492 0.50 -3.06 18.84
N ILE A 493 0.50 -4.39 18.65
CA ILE A 493 0.92 -5.36 19.69
C ILE A 493 2.34 -5.09 20.15
N THR A 494 3.26 -4.82 19.23
CA THR A 494 4.68 -4.58 19.55
C THR A 494 4.86 -3.34 20.42
N LEU A 495 4.13 -2.26 20.13
CA LEU A 495 4.13 -1.05 20.93
C LEU A 495 3.63 -1.32 22.36
N VAL A 496 2.49 -1.97 22.51
CA VAL A 496 1.91 -2.28 23.83
C VAL A 496 2.79 -3.25 24.61
N ASN A 497 3.43 -4.20 23.94
CA ASN A 497 4.40 -5.10 24.55
C ASN A 497 5.65 -4.36 25.06
N GLU A 498 6.19 -3.38 24.32
CA GLU A 498 7.31 -2.55 24.77
C GLU A 498 6.93 -1.75 26.01
N ILE A 499 5.75 -1.13 26.04
CA ILE A 499 5.21 -0.40 27.19
C ILE A 499 5.08 -1.34 28.40
N ALA A 500 4.46 -2.50 28.23
CA ALA A 500 4.24 -3.46 29.31
C ALA A 500 5.53 -4.00 29.92
N THR A 501 6.53 -4.25 29.06
CA THR A 501 7.75 -4.96 29.43
C THR A 501 8.79 -4.05 30.09
N TYR A 502 8.89 -2.80 29.61
CA TYR A 502 10.00 -1.94 29.96
C TYR A 502 9.63 -0.60 30.62
N ILE A 503 8.34 -0.22 30.59
CA ILE A 503 7.91 1.13 31.01
C ILE A 503 6.92 1.06 32.17
N ASP A 504 5.69 0.65 31.88
CA ASP A 504 4.62 0.56 32.90
C ASP A 504 3.56 -0.46 32.47
N ILE A 505 3.51 -1.58 33.18
CA ILE A 505 2.53 -2.65 32.94
C ILE A 505 1.08 -2.15 33.07
N HIS A 506 0.78 -1.22 33.98
CA HIS A 506 -0.59 -0.77 34.21
C HIS A 506 -1.17 0.05 33.07
N ILE A 507 -0.31 0.78 32.30
CA ILE A 507 -0.74 1.44 31.06
C ILE A 507 -1.15 0.38 30.04
N ALA A 508 -0.33 -0.65 29.86
CA ALA A 508 -0.62 -1.73 28.93
C ALA A 508 -1.87 -2.56 29.37
N GLU A 509 -2.03 -2.82 30.67
CA GLU A 509 -3.20 -3.50 31.24
C GLU A 509 -4.49 -2.77 30.87
N ARG A 510 -4.54 -1.44 30.99
CA ARG A 510 -5.70 -0.62 30.61
C ARG A 510 -6.03 -0.85 29.12
N VAL A 511 -5.05 -0.73 28.24
CA VAL A 511 -5.21 -0.88 26.80
C VAL A 511 -5.66 -2.29 26.43
N LEU A 512 -5.03 -3.31 27.01
CA LEU A 512 -5.34 -4.71 26.75
C LEU A 512 -6.75 -5.09 27.20
N VAL A 513 -7.22 -4.53 28.31
CA VAL A 513 -8.59 -4.74 28.81
C VAL A 513 -9.59 -4.10 27.86
N ASP A 514 -9.37 -2.84 27.43
CA ASP A 514 -10.25 -2.14 26.49
C ASP A 514 -10.30 -2.82 25.11
N TRP A 515 -9.20 -3.43 24.69
CA TRP A 515 -9.17 -4.24 23.47
C TRP A 515 -9.89 -5.58 23.62
N PHE A 516 -9.70 -6.24 24.76
CA PHE A 516 -10.34 -7.54 25.02
C PHE A 516 -11.85 -7.44 24.99
N VAL A 517 -12.44 -6.43 25.62
CA VAL A 517 -13.91 -6.26 25.63
C VAL A 517 -14.47 -6.01 24.23
N GLN A 518 -13.68 -5.44 23.30
CA GLN A 518 -14.09 -5.28 21.91
C GLN A 518 -14.01 -6.59 21.11
N ASN A 519 -12.99 -7.41 21.34
CA ASN A 519 -12.79 -8.68 20.62
C ASN A 519 -12.08 -9.72 21.49
N PRO A 520 -12.82 -10.41 22.37
CA PRO A 520 -12.25 -11.37 23.33
C PRO A 520 -11.40 -12.46 22.68
N VAL A 521 -11.87 -13.02 21.57
CA VAL A 521 -11.21 -14.17 20.90
C VAL A 521 -9.87 -13.78 20.29
N LYS A 522 -9.82 -12.66 19.55
CA LYS A 522 -8.58 -12.21 18.88
C LYS A 522 -7.54 -11.70 19.88
N VAL A 523 -7.98 -11.05 20.95
CA VAL A 523 -7.08 -10.42 21.94
C VAL A 523 -6.58 -11.41 22.99
N ALA A 524 -7.22 -12.56 23.20
CA ALA A 524 -6.81 -13.53 24.21
C ALA A 524 -5.34 -13.97 24.10
N LYS A 525 -4.88 -14.27 22.90
CA LYS A 525 -3.49 -14.70 22.67
C LYS A 525 -2.47 -13.57 22.93
N PRO A 526 -2.55 -12.38 22.28
CA PRO A 526 -1.60 -11.30 22.53
C PRO A 526 -1.61 -10.82 23.99
N LEU A 527 -2.77 -10.73 24.64
CA LEU A 527 -2.87 -10.32 26.04
C LEU A 527 -2.08 -11.25 26.96
N THR A 528 -2.27 -12.56 26.83
CA THR A 528 -1.57 -13.56 27.65
C THR A 528 -0.06 -13.60 27.36
N GLN A 529 0.36 -13.33 26.12
CA GLN A 529 1.78 -13.24 25.75
C GLN A 529 2.44 -11.99 26.33
N ILE A 530 1.81 -10.82 26.19
CA ILE A 530 2.34 -9.55 26.73
C ILE A 530 2.46 -9.64 28.27
N HIS A 531 1.45 -10.21 28.94
CA HIS A 531 1.50 -10.44 30.38
C HIS A 531 2.70 -11.32 30.76
N ALA A 532 2.91 -12.44 30.07
CA ALA A 532 4.04 -13.32 30.34
C ALA A 532 5.40 -12.60 30.13
N ASN A 533 5.54 -11.83 29.04
CA ASN A 533 6.75 -11.06 28.75
C ASN A 533 7.04 -10.01 29.84
N SER A 534 5.99 -9.32 30.32
CA SER A 534 6.13 -8.32 31.39
C SER A 534 6.60 -8.92 32.72
N LEU A 535 6.20 -10.14 33.05
CA LEU A 535 6.64 -10.83 34.26
C LEU A 535 8.12 -11.19 34.25
N ILE A 536 8.69 -11.44 33.07
CA ILE A 536 10.11 -11.82 32.93
C ILE A 536 11.01 -10.58 33.14
N ASN A 537 10.59 -9.42 32.65
CA ASN A 537 11.43 -8.24 32.56
C ASN A 537 11.00 -7.07 33.46
N SER A 538 9.86 -7.22 34.20
CA SER A 538 9.31 -6.08 34.92
C SER A 538 10.25 -5.55 36.00
N GLN A 539 10.71 -4.32 35.83
CA GLN A 539 11.13 -3.49 36.97
C GLN A 539 9.85 -3.21 37.77
N LYS A 540 9.93 -3.37 39.11
CA LYS A 540 8.81 -3.05 40.01
C LYS A 540 8.54 -1.53 39.94
N VAL A 541 7.67 -1.14 39.01
CA VAL A 541 7.16 0.22 38.96
C VAL A 541 6.01 0.33 39.95
N ASN A 542 6.20 1.14 40.99
CA ASN A 542 5.15 1.48 41.95
C ASN A 542 4.18 2.49 41.33
N SER A 543 3.38 2.09 40.37
CA SER A 543 2.32 2.91 39.80
C SER A 543 0.95 2.36 40.19
N ASN A 544 -0.02 3.24 40.39
CA ASN A 544 -1.40 2.80 40.64
C ASN A 544 -2.01 2.23 39.38
N PRO A 545 -2.80 1.14 39.48
CA PRO A 545 -3.54 0.62 38.33
C PRO A 545 -4.39 1.70 37.67
N LEU A 546 -4.34 1.78 36.35
CA LEU A 546 -5.21 2.68 35.59
C LEU A 546 -6.59 2.04 35.39
N VAL A 547 -7.64 2.84 35.52
CA VAL A 547 -9.01 2.39 35.28
C VAL A 547 -9.23 2.23 33.77
N PRO A 548 -9.69 1.07 33.28
CA PRO A 548 -10.06 0.90 31.89
C PRO A 548 -11.25 1.79 31.51
N ASN A 549 -11.30 2.21 30.24
CA ASN A 549 -12.38 3.09 29.77
C ASN A 549 -13.69 2.34 29.51
N LYS A 550 -13.58 1.08 29.02
CA LYS A 550 -14.71 0.31 28.50
C LYS A 550 -15.06 -0.92 29.38
N CYS A 551 -14.34 -1.15 30.44
CA CYS A 551 -14.46 -2.36 31.26
C CYS A 551 -14.65 -2.00 32.74
N GLY A 552 -15.65 -2.62 33.36
CA GLY A 552 -15.83 -2.66 34.80
C GLY A 552 -15.24 -3.96 35.40
N ASP A 553 -15.63 -4.26 36.63
CA ASP A 553 -15.16 -5.44 37.33
C ASP A 553 -15.65 -6.76 36.71
N GLY A 554 -14.89 -7.79 36.91
CA GLY A 554 -15.36 -9.14 36.70
C GLY A 554 -16.19 -9.63 37.89
N ILE A 555 -17.33 -10.22 37.61
CA ILE A 555 -18.30 -10.67 38.57
C ILE A 555 -18.58 -12.17 38.43
N THR A 556 -18.70 -12.84 39.56
CA THR A 556 -19.21 -14.21 39.63
C THR A 556 -20.48 -14.18 40.49
N TYR A 557 -21.58 -14.63 39.92
CA TYR A 557 -22.90 -14.64 40.60
C TYR A 557 -23.64 -15.94 40.35
N SER A 558 -24.60 -16.27 41.23
CA SER A 558 -25.53 -17.37 41.06
C SER A 558 -26.93 -16.84 40.88
N ASP A 559 -27.74 -17.51 40.06
CA ASP A 559 -29.18 -17.30 39.90
C ASP A 559 -30.01 -18.28 40.70
N GLY A 560 -29.40 -18.96 41.68
CA GLY A 560 -30.02 -20.01 42.48
C GLY A 560 -29.94 -21.41 41.87
N PHE A 561 -29.60 -21.53 40.57
CA PHE A 561 -29.45 -22.82 39.86
C PHE A 561 -28.02 -23.02 39.38
N GLU A 562 -27.43 -21.99 38.76
CA GLU A 562 -26.09 -22.05 38.16
C GLU A 562 -25.25 -20.89 38.65
N THR A 563 -23.94 -21.00 38.39
CA THR A 563 -22.96 -19.94 38.67
C THR A 563 -22.37 -19.41 37.37
N PHE A 564 -22.44 -18.11 37.20
CA PHE A 564 -21.97 -17.41 36.03
C PHE A 564 -20.78 -16.51 36.37
N THR A 565 -19.79 -16.46 35.48
CA THR A 565 -18.72 -15.48 35.56
C THR A 565 -18.80 -14.57 34.34
N ARG A 566 -18.92 -13.27 34.56
CA ARG A 566 -19.07 -12.24 33.53
C ARG A 566 -18.11 -11.05 33.79
N ILE A 567 -17.82 -10.32 32.77
CA ILE A 567 -17.07 -9.06 32.83
C ILE A 567 -18.05 -7.95 32.47
N LEU A 568 -18.19 -6.97 33.36
CA LEU A 568 -19.03 -5.80 33.11
C LEU A 568 -18.39 -4.92 32.07
N VAL A 569 -19.18 -4.46 31.08
CA VAL A 569 -18.70 -3.60 30.00
C VAL A 569 -19.57 -2.35 29.87
N ARG A 570 -18.94 -1.21 29.44
CA ARG A 570 -19.59 0.09 29.26
C ARG A 570 -19.41 0.54 27.81
N ASP A 571 -20.46 1.07 27.21
CA ASP A 571 -20.43 1.63 25.84
C ASP A 571 -19.87 0.64 24.79
N VAL A 572 -20.01 -0.64 25.02
CA VAL A 572 -19.59 -1.73 24.14
C VAL A 572 -20.68 -2.80 24.13
N GLU A 573 -21.10 -3.21 22.94
CA GLU A 573 -22.00 -4.34 22.77
C GLU A 573 -21.34 -5.66 23.24
N ALA A 574 -22.05 -6.44 24.03
CA ALA A 574 -21.55 -7.72 24.56
C ALA A 574 -21.50 -8.78 23.44
N SER A 575 -20.43 -8.75 22.66
CA SER A 575 -20.17 -9.65 21.52
C SER A 575 -19.84 -11.09 21.91
N HIS A 576 -19.62 -11.37 23.19
CA HIS A 576 -19.21 -12.68 23.69
C HIS A 576 -19.91 -13.02 25.02
N PRO A 577 -20.25 -14.30 25.27
CA PRO A 577 -20.92 -14.74 26.54
C PRO A 577 -20.21 -14.37 27.84
N CYS A 578 -18.88 -14.11 27.83
CA CYS A 578 -18.16 -13.66 29.02
C CYS A 578 -18.37 -12.18 29.36
N LEU A 579 -19.03 -11.41 28.51
CA LEU A 579 -19.28 -9.98 28.69
C LEU A 579 -20.75 -9.77 29.15
N LEU A 580 -20.98 -8.71 29.94
CA LEU A 580 -22.29 -8.27 30.37
C LEU A 580 -22.34 -6.74 30.34
N GLU A 581 -23.25 -6.20 29.55
CA GLU A 581 -23.46 -4.73 29.45
C GLU A 581 -24.00 -4.20 30.79
N ILE A 582 -23.38 -3.17 31.33
CA ILE A 582 -23.79 -2.50 32.56
C ILE A 582 -25.18 -1.87 32.36
N GLU A 583 -25.50 -1.41 31.18
CA GLU A 583 -26.79 -0.81 30.81
C GLU A 583 -27.93 -1.81 30.74
N SER A 584 -27.62 -3.10 30.65
CA SER A 584 -28.65 -4.16 30.68
C SER A 584 -29.34 -4.24 32.04
N PRO A 585 -30.61 -4.74 32.14
CA PRO A 585 -31.32 -4.88 33.42
C PRO A 585 -30.54 -5.72 34.46
N LEU A 586 -29.88 -6.78 34.01
CA LEU A 586 -29.03 -7.62 34.85
C LEU A 586 -27.74 -6.91 35.26
N GLY A 587 -27.10 -6.21 34.30
CA GLY A 587 -25.89 -5.44 34.55
C GLY A 587 -26.09 -4.36 35.62
N GLN A 588 -27.18 -3.60 35.55
CA GLN A 588 -27.53 -2.59 36.55
C GLN A 588 -27.72 -3.14 37.96
N ILE A 589 -28.30 -4.35 38.08
CA ILE A 589 -28.44 -5.02 39.37
C ILE A 589 -27.07 -5.43 39.90
N LEU A 590 -26.27 -6.10 39.09
CA LEU A 590 -25.01 -6.71 39.53
C LEU A 590 -23.88 -5.68 39.70
N GLU A 591 -23.93 -4.54 39.00
CA GLU A 591 -22.93 -3.45 39.17
C GLU A 591 -22.88 -2.92 40.60
N ASN A 592 -24.04 -2.81 41.26
CA ASN A 592 -24.16 -2.23 42.60
C ASN A 592 -24.02 -3.24 43.73
N MET A 593 -23.97 -4.55 43.44
CA MET A 593 -23.86 -5.62 44.46
C MET A 593 -22.40 -5.80 44.91
N GLN A 594 -22.20 -6.02 46.20
CA GLN A 594 -20.95 -6.46 46.80
C GLN A 594 -20.92 -7.97 47.01
N GLU A 595 -19.75 -8.53 47.32
CA GLU A 595 -19.63 -9.97 47.62
C GLU A 595 -20.52 -10.35 48.81
N GLY A 596 -21.36 -11.34 48.61
CA GLY A 596 -22.34 -11.82 49.59
C GLY A 596 -23.72 -11.14 49.49
N ASP A 597 -23.89 -10.10 48.71
CA ASP A 597 -25.20 -9.46 48.53
C ASP A 597 -26.15 -10.35 47.71
N CYS A 598 -27.44 -10.25 48.06
CA CYS A 598 -28.54 -10.91 47.35
C CYS A 598 -29.53 -9.87 46.83
N SER A 599 -29.95 -10.01 45.58
CA SER A 599 -30.97 -9.17 44.94
C SER A 599 -31.89 -10.05 44.10
N GLY A 600 -33.12 -10.27 44.55
CA GLY A 600 -34.04 -11.25 43.97
C GLY A 600 -33.45 -12.67 44.03
N ASP A 601 -33.36 -13.32 42.89
CA ASP A 601 -32.80 -14.67 42.76
C ASP A 601 -31.25 -14.65 42.58
N PHE A 602 -30.63 -13.44 42.49
CA PHE A 602 -29.21 -13.31 42.25
C PHE A 602 -28.42 -13.13 43.55
N THR A 603 -27.33 -13.90 43.67
CA THR A 603 -26.38 -13.80 44.79
C THR A 603 -24.97 -13.48 44.20
N MET A 604 -24.36 -12.40 44.65
CA MET A 604 -22.97 -12.05 44.27
C MET A 604 -21.99 -12.92 45.05
N ILE A 605 -21.24 -13.76 44.34
CA ILE A 605 -20.29 -14.69 44.93
C ILE A 605 -18.90 -14.04 45.03
N LYS A 606 -18.45 -13.37 43.94
CA LYS A 606 -17.10 -12.81 43.88
C LYS A 606 -17.03 -11.64 42.95
N ARG A 607 -16.22 -10.66 43.32
CA ARG A 607 -15.86 -9.49 42.48
C ARG A 607 -14.35 -9.40 42.33
N VAL A 608 -13.86 -9.17 41.14
CA VAL A 608 -12.44 -9.07 40.88
C VAL A 608 -12.16 -7.87 39.95
N PRO A 609 -10.98 -7.20 40.08
CA PRO A 609 -10.62 -6.09 39.22
C PRO A 609 -10.64 -6.44 37.72
N PRO A 610 -10.89 -5.47 36.84
CA PRO A 610 -11.07 -5.67 35.40
C PRO A 610 -9.97 -6.52 34.75
N TYR A 611 -8.70 -6.17 34.99
CA TYR A 611 -7.59 -6.90 34.39
C TYR A 611 -7.51 -8.36 34.83
N VAL A 612 -7.75 -8.65 36.11
CA VAL A 612 -7.74 -10.02 36.65
C VAL A 612 -8.84 -10.88 35.98
N ALA A 613 -10.03 -10.30 35.80
CA ALA A 613 -11.14 -10.96 35.15
C ALA A 613 -10.83 -11.24 33.68
N VAL A 614 -10.39 -10.22 32.96
CA VAL A 614 -10.03 -10.29 31.56
C VAL A 614 -8.91 -11.29 31.31
N PHE A 615 -7.86 -11.26 32.14
CA PHE A 615 -6.74 -12.20 32.02
C PHE A 615 -7.19 -13.66 32.21
N ARG A 616 -8.05 -13.94 33.20
CA ARG A 616 -8.59 -15.30 33.43
C ARG A 616 -9.40 -15.77 32.23
N GLN A 617 -10.26 -14.93 31.70
CA GLN A 617 -11.05 -15.25 30.51
C GLN A 617 -10.18 -15.41 29.26
N ALA A 618 -9.15 -14.58 29.09
CA ALA A 618 -8.20 -14.72 28.00
C ALA A 618 -7.43 -16.06 28.03
N VAL A 619 -6.99 -16.48 29.22
CA VAL A 619 -6.35 -17.80 29.44
C VAL A 619 -7.30 -18.92 29.04
N GLU A 620 -8.56 -18.85 29.47
CA GLU A 620 -9.59 -19.86 29.17
C GLU A 620 -9.89 -19.92 27.65
N LEU A 621 -10.12 -18.77 27.01
CA LEU A 621 -10.37 -18.68 25.58
C LEU A 621 -9.19 -19.20 24.74
N ARG A 622 -7.96 -18.82 25.11
CA ARG A 622 -6.76 -19.30 24.44
C ARG A 622 -6.57 -20.81 24.61
N SER A 623 -6.86 -21.35 25.78
CA SER A 623 -6.79 -22.79 26.05
C SER A 623 -7.84 -23.57 25.25
N LYS A 624 -9.08 -23.09 25.19
CA LYS A 624 -10.17 -23.71 24.43
C LYS A 624 -9.96 -23.63 22.91
N GLY A 625 -9.39 -22.54 22.43
CA GLY A 625 -9.12 -22.34 21.00
C GLY A 625 -7.82 -23.00 20.51
N ASN A 626 -7.06 -23.66 21.38
CA ASN A 626 -5.78 -24.26 21.00
C ASN A 626 -5.99 -25.57 20.24
N ASP A 627 -5.74 -25.53 18.95
CA ASP A 627 -5.78 -26.68 18.01
C ASP A 627 -4.52 -27.55 18.04
N GLY A 628 -3.57 -27.27 18.94
CA GLY A 628 -2.28 -27.94 19.06
C GLY A 628 -1.10 -27.17 18.44
N THR A 629 -1.38 -26.10 17.69
CA THR A 629 -0.32 -25.25 17.10
C THR A 629 0.26 -24.22 18.09
N ASP A 630 -0.54 -23.82 19.11
CA ASP A 630 -0.06 -22.92 20.17
C ASP A 630 0.69 -23.71 21.26
N VAL A 631 1.87 -23.23 21.61
CA VAL A 631 2.69 -23.80 22.70
C VAL A 631 2.13 -23.51 24.11
N PHE A 632 1.12 -22.64 24.20
CA PHE A 632 0.49 -22.27 25.47
C PHE A 632 -0.19 -23.46 26.11
N ARG A 633 0.05 -23.67 27.42
CA ARG A 633 -0.60 -24.72 28.22
C ARG A 633 -1.09 -24.15 29.54
N GLN A 634 -2.33 -24.45 29.87
CA GLN A 634 -2.91 -24.11 31.16
C GLN A 634 -2.82 -25.32 32.08
N PHE A 635 -2.35 -25.09 33.29
CA PHE A 635 -2.30 -26.11 34.35
C PHE A 635 -3.13 -25.67 35.56
N SER A 636 -3.90 -26.57 36.10
CA SER A 636 -4.59 -26.35 37.39
C SER A 636 -3.68 -26.83 38.49
N LEU A 637 -3.35 -25.95 39.44
CA LEU A 637 -2.57 -26.35 40.60
C LEU A 637 -3.36 -27.30 41.46
N PRO A 638 -2.73 -28.32 42.07
CA PRO A 638 -3.36 -29.17 43.06
C PRO A 638 -3.87 -28.34 44.25
N PRO A 639 -4.92 -28.77 44.96
CA PRO A 639 -5.47 -28.03 46.08
C PRO A 639 -4.54 -27.97 47.29
N HIS A 640 -3.58 -28.89 47.41
CA HIS A 640 -2.65 -28.98 48.55
C HIS A 640 -1.23 -28.65 48.14
N GLU A 641 -0.55 -27.77 48.88
CA GLU A 641 0.82 -27.31 48.60
C GLU A 641 1.84 -28.47 48.52
N GLU A 642 1.65 -29.51 49.31
CA GLU A 642 2.50 -30.69 49.35
C GLU A 642 2.54 -31.47 48.01
N GLU A 643 1.50 -31.32 47.20
CA GLU A 643 1.38 -31.93 45.88
C GLU A 643 2.01 -31.12 44.76
N PHE A 644 2.42 -29.85 44.99
CA PHE A 644 2.93 -28.95 43.95
C PHE A 644 4.19 -29.50 43.28
N ILE A 645 5.17 -29.90 44.08
CA ILE A 645 6.45 -30.37 43.54
C ILE A 645 6.30 -31.65 42.73
N PRO A 646 5.62 -32.71 43.24
CA PRO A 646 5.37 -33.92 42.46
C PRO A 646 4.54 -33.66 41.18
N TYR A 647 3.60 -32.71 41.24
CA TYR A 647 2.79 -32.31 40.09
C TYR A 647 3.63 -31.66 39.02
N PHE A 648 4.49 -30.67 39.37
CA PHE A 648 5.40 -30.01 38.45
C PHE A 648 6.45 -30.98 37.88
N GLU A 649 7.01 -31.87 38.68
CA GLU A 649 7.90 -32.92 38.18
C GLU A 649 7.23 -33.82 37.14
N ASN A 650 5.98 -34.14 37.34
CA ASN A 650 5.20 -34.98 36.42
C ASN A 650 4.89 -34.22 35.11
N ILE A 651 4.58 -32.94 35.20
CA ILE A 651 4.44 -32.03 34.02
C ILE A 651 5.73 -31.92 33.28
N LEU A 652 6.83 -31.60 33.97
CA LEU A 652 8.16 -31.46 33.34
C LEU A 652 8.59 -32.77 32.67
N LYS A 653 8.32 -33.92 33.31
CA LYS A 653 8.57 -35.23 32.70
C LYS A 653 7.75 -35.46 31.43
N ARG A 654 6.47 -35.06 31.41
CA ARG A 654 5.61 -35.17 30.22
C ARG A 654 6.09 -34.29 29.04
N TYR A 655 6.58 -33.07 29.34
CA TYR A 655 7.03 -32.13 28.34
C TYR A 655 8.54 -32.23 28.02
N SER A 656 9.34 -32.82 28.90
CA SER A 656 10.75 -33.13 28.63
C SER A 656 10.95 -34.35 27.71
N THR A 657 9.89 -35.13 27.46
CA THR A 657 9.94 -36.23 26.53
C THR A 657 10.03 -35.73 25.08
N LYS A 658 11.27 -35.59 24.62
CA LYS A 658 11.69 -35.55 23.22
C LYS A 658 10.93 -34.58 22.35
N ASP A 659 11.31 -33.32 22.50
CA ASP A 659 11.11 -32.33 21.44
C ASP A 659 11.95 -32.78 20.22
N LYS A 660 11.29 -33.46 19.26
CA LYS A 660 11.95 -33.97 18.05
C LYS A 660 12.57 -32.85 17.22
N GLU A 661 12.00 -31.64 17.27
CA GLU A 661 12.54 -30.48 16.57
C GLU A 661 13.79 -29.95 17.27
N ARG A 662 13.78 -29.88 18.61
CA ARG A 662 14.96 -29.52 19.40
C ARG A 662 16.08 -30.53 19.23
N ASP A 663 15.75 -31.81 19.28
CA ASP A 663 16.74 -32.90 19.01
C ASP A 663 17.26 -32.80 17.60
N ALA A 664 16.44 -32.54 16.59
CA ALA A 664 16.86 -32.33 15.21
C ALA A 664 17.82 -31.15 15.08
N VAL A 665 17.51 -30.01 15.74
CA VAL A 665 18.37 -28.81 15.78
C VAL A 665 19.72 -29.15 16.44
N LEU A 666 19.71 -29.83 17.60
CA LEU A 666 20.92 -30.21 18.31
C LEU A 666 21.79 -31.23 17.52
N HIS A 667 21.14 -32.04 16.71
CA HIS A 667 21.84 -33.01 15.82
C HIS A 667 22.27 -32.43 14.48
N THR A 668 21.83 -31.21 14.13
CA THR A 668 22.20 -30.56 12.86
C THR A 668 23.68 -30.16 12.89
N PRO A 669 24.52 -30.65 11.93
CA PRO A 669 25.96 -30.38 11.95
C PRO A 669 26.32 -28.92 11.68
N ASN A 670 25.43 -28.15 11.04
CA ASN A 670 25.70 -26.78 10.60
C ASN A 670 25.37 -25.72 11.65
N ILE A 671 24.87 -26.10 12.82
CA ILE A 671 24.54 -25.12 13.88
C ILE A 671 25.79 -24.94 14.76
N PRO A 672 26.24 -23.68 14.98
CA PRO A 672 27.35 -23.36 15.86
C PRO A 672 27.15 -23.89 17.28
N LEU A 673 28.26 -24.29 17.93
CA LEU A 673 28.21 -24.83 19.27
C LEU A 673 27.63 -23.86 20.31
N THR A 674 27.87 -22.57 20.14
CA THR A 674 27.25 -21.48 20.92
C THR A 674 25.73 -21.53 20.88
N MET A 675 25.15 -21.68 19.68
CA MET A 675 23.69 -21.80 19.53
C MET A 675 23.17 -23.11 20.15
N LYS A 676 23.88 -24.21 19.97
CA LYS A 676 23.52 -25.49 20.62
C LYS A 676 23.53 -25.36 22.14
N GLY A 677 24.52 -24.63 22.69
CA GLY A 677 24.58 -24.29 24.11
C GLY A 677 23.36 -23.54 24.60
N ASN A 678 22.95 -22.50 23.89
CA ASN A 678 21.72 -21.75 24.17
C ASN A 678 20.45 -22.62 24.13
N PHE A 679 20.37 -23.55 23.17
CA PHE A 679 19.25 -24.49 23.11
C PHE A 679 19.25 -25.51 24.25
N THR A 680 20.42 -25.87 24.76
CA THR A 680 20.57 -26.87 25.84
C THR A 680 20.33 -26.23 27.20
N ASP A 681 20.94 -25.09 27.48
CA ASP A 681 20.77 -24.29 28.70
C ASP A 681 20.75 -22.79 28.35
N PRO A 682 19.56 -22.18 28.19
CA PRO A 682 19.45 -20.75 27.86
C PRO A 682 20.03 -19.81 28.95
N THR A 683 20.08 -20.29 30.21
CA THR A 683 20.55 -19.49 31.34
C THR A 683 22.08 -19.53 31.50
N ASP A 684 22.72 -20.61 31.03
CA ASP A 684 24.15 -20.79 30.98
C ASP A 684 24.56 -21.49 29.66
N PRO A 685 24.69 -20.74 28.57
CA PRO A 685 25.01 -21.30 27.25
C PRO A 685 26.32 -22.05 27.21
N VAL A 686 27.31 -21.65 28.04
CA VAL A 686 28.61 -22.34 28.13
C VAL A 686 28.44 -23.74 28.74
N ARG A 687 27.71 -23.81 29.83
CA ARG A 687 27.34 -25.07 30.48
C ARG A 687 26.51 -25.95 29.55
N GLY A 688 25.55 -25.34 28.84
CA GLY A 688 24.75 -26.04 27.82
C GLY A 688 25.60 -26.61 26.70
N ALA A 689 26.59 -25.89 26.20
CA ALA A 689 27.54 -26.35 25.19
C ALA A 689 28.40 -27.51 25.70
N ILE A 690 28.92 -27.42 26.93
CA ILE A 690 29.70 -28.51 27.56
C ILE A 690 28.82 -29.74 27.76
N THR A 691 27.58 -29.56 28.22
CA THR A 691 26.63 -30.67 28.39
C THR A 691 26.34 -31.37 27.05
N HIS A 692 26.17 -30.58 25.99
CA HIS A 692 25.98 -31.14 24.64
C HIS A 692 27.22 -31.91 24.16
N LEU A 693 28.42 -31.40 24.37
CA LEU A 693 29.67 -32.02 23.96
C LEU A 693 29.97 -33.30 24.75
N THR A 694 29.61 -33.35 26.02
CA THR A 694 29.85 -34.54 26.87
C THR A 694 28.72 -35.57 26.78
N SER A 695 27.57 -35.25 26.15
CA SER A 695 26.48 -36.18 25.94
C SER A 695 26.88 -37.33 25.02
N ILE A 696 26.57 -38.55 25.43
CA ILE A 696 26.86 -39.75 24.63
C ILE A 696 25.93 -39.86 23.42
N THR A 697 24.74 -39.25 23.50
CA THR A 697 23.69 -39.36 22.49
C THR A 697 23.70 -38.23 21.46
N SER A 698 24.45 -37.17 21.70
CA SER A 698 24.47 -36.01 20.78
C SER A 698 25.48 -36.20 19.66
N THR A 699 25.08 -35.86 18.46
CA THR A 699 25.96 -35.90 17.28
C THR A 699 26.97 -34.76 17.35
N LYS A 700 28.23 -35.09 17.43
CA LYS A 700 29.36 -34.16 17.53
C LYS A 700 29.99 -33.99 16.18
N TYR A 701 29.61 -32.96 15.43
CA TYR A 701 30.27 -32.65 14.18
C TYR A 701 30.97 -31.30 14.30
N LEU A 702 32.25 -31.32 14.05
CA LEU A 702 33.01 -30.16 13.62
C LEU A 702 32.95 -30.17 12.08
N LYS A 703 32.11 -29.33 11.51
CA LYS A 703 32.13 -29.11 10.09
C LYS A 703 32.95 -27.86 9.82
N LEU A 704 34.07 -28.03 9.16
CA LEU A 704 34.77 -26.92 8.54
C LEU A 704 33.95 -26.46 7.34
N PHE A 705 33.52 -25.21 7.33
CA PHE A 705 32.91 -24.58 6.17
C PHE A 705 34.04 -24.29 5.17
N ASN A 706 34.42 -25.30 4.41
CA ASN A 706 35.33 -25.14 3.29
C ASN A 706 34.72 -25.82 2.07
N SER A 707 34.56 -25.04 1.00
CA SER A 707 34.06 -25.52 -0.29
C SER A 707 35.20 -26.03 -1.21
N GLY A 708 36.46 -25.95 -0.80
CA GLY A 708 37.63 -26.32 -1.60
C GLY A 708 38.37 -27.56 -1.10
N GLU A 709 39.11 -28.20 -2.00
CA GLU A 709 40.00 -29.31 -1.70
C GLU A 709 41.34 -28.85 -1.06
N GLU A 710 41.60 -27.55 -1.00
CA GLU A 710 42.83 -26.97 -0.45
C GLU A 710 42.74 -26.76 1.06
N THR A 711 43.84 -27.08 1.75
CA THR A 711 43.97 -26.81 3.19
C THR A 711 43.93 -25.29 3.43
N PRO A 712 43.00 -24.75 4.23
CA PRO A 712 42.95 -23.33 4.45
C PRO A 712 44.17 -22.81 5.20
N ASN A 713 44.76 -21.73 4.74
CA ASN A 713 45.87 -21.07 5.42
C ASN A 713 45.39 -20.21 6.61
N LYS A 714 44.10 -19.98 6.70
CA LYS A 714 43.45 -19.10 7.71
C LYS A 714 42.09 -19.66 8.10
N VAL A 715 41.83 -19.79 9.40
CA VAL A 715 40.57 -20.31 9.96
C VAL A 715 40.03 -19.33 10.98
N ILE A 716 38.74 -19.03 10.90
CA ILE A 716 38.03 -18.23 11.89
C ILE A 716 37.24 -19.20 12.79
N ILE A 717 37.45 -19.12 14.10
CA ILE A 717 36.75 -19.93 15.09
C ILE A 717 36.08 -19.03 16.13
N ASP A 718 34.95 -19.50 16.64
CA ASP A 718 34.33 -18.83 17.78
C ASP A 718 35.03 -19.14 19.12
N VAL A 719 34.75 -18.35 20.14
CA VAL A 719 35.35 -18.52 21.47
C VAL A 719 35.07 -19.91 22.04
N TYR A 720 33.90 -20.48 21.81
CA TYR A 720 33.51 -21.80 22.31
C TYR A 720 34.32 -22.92 21.63
N THR A 721 34.53 -22.80 20.34
CA THR A 721 35.38 -23.74 19.59
C THR A 721 36.82 -23.66 20.07
N ALA A 722 37.34 -22.46 20.36
CA ALA A 722 38.67 -22.27 20.91
C ALA A 722 38.80 -22.90 22.31
N VAL A 723 37.82 -22.69 23.20
CA VAL A 723 37.77 -23.32 24.53
C VAL A 723 37.67 -24.86 24.39
N TYR A 724 36.86 -25.35 23.45
CA TYR A 724 36.73 -26.78 23.18
C TYR A 724 38.03 -27.39 22.72
N PHE A 725 38.78 -26.77 21.81
CA PHE A 725 40.09 -27.24 21.38
C PHE A 725 41.08 -27.29 22.55
N SER A 726 40.99 -26.29 23.45
CA SER A 726 41.82 -26.29 24.66
C SER A 726 41.46 -27.45 25.60
N LEU A 727 40.17 -27.67 25.87
CA LEU A 727 39.72 -28.75 26.75
C LEU A 727 40.01 -30.13 26.21
N MET A 728 40.01 -30.32 24.88
CA MET A 728 40.28 -31.58 24.22
C MET A 728 41.80 -31.81 23.98
N GLY A 729 42.64 -30.87 24.39
CA GLY A 729 44.09 -30.97 24.22
C GLY A 729 44.58 -30.74 22.78
N PHE A 730 43.76 -30.17 21.90
CA PHE A 730 44.14 -29.86 20.51
C PHE A 730 44.89 -28.54 20.35
N SER A 731 45.01 -27.73 21.43
CA SER A 731 45.66 -26.44 21.35
C SER A 731 47.14 -26.51 20.89
N SER A 732 47.88 -27.51 21.30
CA SER A 732 49.27 -27.73 20.81
C SER A 732 49.30 -28.04 19.31
N ALA A 733 48.44 -28.96 18.85
CA ALA A 733 48.37 -29.31 17.43
C ALA A 733 47.92 -28.11 16.55
N VAL A 734 47.08 -27.24 17.10
CA VAL A 734 46.65 -26.02 16.44
C VAL A 734 47.76 -24.99 16.33
N VAL A 735 48.54 -24.81 17.41
CA VAL A 735 49.72 -23.91 17.45
C VAL A 735 50.84 -24.43 16.54
N ASP A 736 51.02 -25.72 16.47
CA ASP A 736 52.02 -26.36 15.62
C ASP A 736 51.61 -26.43 14.13
N SER A 737 50.37 -26.17 13.82
CA SER A 737 49.87 -26.05 12.44
C SER A 737 50.27 -24.69 11.87
N ASN A 738 50.68 -24.63 10.61
CA ASN A 738 50.95 -23.37 9.91
C ASN A 738 49.68 -22.62 9.50
N ILE A 739 48.57 -22.83 10.22
CA ILE A 739 47.28 -22.24 9.94
C ILE A 739 47.09 -21.02 10.84
N GLU A 740 46.84 -19.87 10.28
CA GLU A 740 46.45 -18.67 11.04
C GLU A 740 45.05 -18.84 11.61
N ILE A 741 44.89 -18.78 12.93
CA ILE A 741 43.60 -18.91 13.61
C ILE A 741 43.20 -17.56 14.17
N ILE A 742 42.01 -17.11 13.78
CA ILE A 742 41.35 -15.92 14.31
C ILE A 742 40.21 -16.41 15.21
N VAL A 743 40.22 -15.94 16.45
CA VAL A 743 39.12 -16.16 17.41
C VAL A 743 38.25 -14.91 17.42
N CYS A 744 36.94 -15.08 17.15
CA CYS A 744 35.94 -13.99 17.11
C CYS A 744 35.00 -14.11 18.30
#